data_67dad0d03564732d0d9df46766851193
#
_entry.id   67dad0d03564732d0d9df46766851193
#
_cell.length_a   1.000
_cell.length_b   1.000
_cell.length_c   1.000
_cell.angle_alpha   90.00
_cell.angle_beta   90.00
_cell.angle_gamma   90.00
#
_symmetry.space_group_name_H-M   'P 1'
#
loop_
_entity.id
_entity.type
_entity.pdbx_description
1 polymer ?
#
loop_
_entity_poly.entity_id
_entity_poly.type
_entity_poly.pdbx_seq_one_letter_code
_entity_poly.pdbx_strand_id
1 'polypeptide(L)'
;MADKVHAPNSTVSDYQIQRLARGGGIKTTIAGIAAGVLGYAIGISYVARDVFPGYRWTDDFIQRAHAYIALPDGWRLYNPLPFLRPMILNIHYPVIHQAFYDAGLPAVVLGVLTAGILGKPHKDAQKAVLENPVHGSARWATKQDAIDAALLPTPPPKTLMDRLRPLLLSGRGYSPWMRWEANRKTRLKAAKEWRQQKARKEGKKLSEIPEPVSFYKYDSPHVCYVGAFVENGVATPLQHTGAEHILVFAPTRSGKGVGLVLPTLLDGWMDSVVVHDIKGENFILTAGYRKSMGHHILKFAPGSTNDEGCHFNPLDEIRVGDEFEVKDVMNIATMIVDPDGKGLNDHWQKTGFALLTSVILHVLYAMPDKTLRGVAAYLNDPSLDSVDTAFARMMQTEHDPDGQRGWKDGNGLPTLVHPVIAQSAKEMINKADNEKSGVISTMMSFLSIYRDPIIAKWTEYSDFRIADLQDADRPVSLYLVTSPEDKNRLKPLIRLVLNQIASQFTAEERLEAKDGRVVAKGKHRLLLLLDEFPSLGKLDVFLDSIAFLAGYNVKLYLITQDIAQLEDEGHGYGKAGAKTIIGNCHIRAAYAPNQVETAKWVSDMLGTRTVTMENDNQSFDGSLLAQNRGYSTSISYQSRPLLTPDEVMTLRGPLKNGSNIVAPGDMLVFAAGFHPIYGQQLLYFKNPEWLDRASIRWPEKSDEMPGARKDYRAVLGASGGVLPAPEIKKPEAEPPKATQGDAEEPVSEEAKAALAATLGDAEKLVGDKPRGEGKYDTSERDATRGSIGGLMGDDGDG
;
A
#
# COMPACT_ATOMS: atom_id res chain seq x y z
N MET A 1 -8.78 32.13 3.32
CA MET A 1 -7.40 32.34 3.76
C MET A 1 -6.62 31.14 3.28
N ALA A 2 -5.79 31.32 2.27
CA ALA A 2 -4.97 30.23 1.72
C ALA A 2 -3.81 30.01 2.69
N ASP A 3 -3.91 28.98 3.51
CA ASP A 3 -2.78 28.50 4.30
C ASP A 3 -1.66 28.09 3.34
N LYS A 4 -0.57 28.83 3.39
CA LYS A 4 0.65 28.44 2.70
C LYS A 4 1.05 27.06 3.21
N VAL A 5 0.93 26.05 2.36
CA VAL A 5 1.46 24.73 2.58
C VAL A 5 3.00 24.89 2.70
N HIS A 6 3.48 25.00 3.91
CA HIS A 6 4.89 24.89 4.19
C HIS A 6 5.23 23.39 4.10
N ALA A 7 5.82 22.97 3.00
CA ALA A 7 6.63 21.76 3.03
C ALA A 7 7.64 21.91 4.16
N PRO A 8 7.93 20.88 4.96
CA PRO A 8 8.91 20.96 6.05
C PRO A 8 10.33 20.97 5.49
N ASN A 9 10.59 21.87 4.54
CA ASN A 9 11.94 22.22 4.14
C ASN A 9 12.65 23.06 5.21
N SER A 10 11.99 23.32 6.34
CA SER A 10 12.57 23.96 7.50
C SER A 10 12.57 23.00 8.69
N THR A 11 13.34 21.91 8.58
CA THR A 11 13.85 21.29 9.81
C THR A 11 14.61 22.34 10.61
N VAL A 12 14.73 22.15 11.92
CA VAL A 12 15.46 23.10 12.79
C VAL A 12 16.83 23.48 12.20
N SER A 13 17.49 22.56 11.46
CA SER A 13 18.73 22.82 10.74
C SER A 13 18.57 23.74 9.52
N ASP A 14 17.48 23.60 8.74
CA ASP A 14 17.23 24.52 7.62
C ASP A 14 16.85 25.92 8.13
N TYR A 15 16.16 25.97 9.26
CA TYR A 15 15.91 27.22 9.96
C TYR A 15 17.20 27.84 10.47
N GLN A 16 18.11 27.04 11.02
CA GLN A 16 19.43 27.50 11.43
C GLN A 16 20.29 27.97 10.24
N ILE A 17 20.30 27.18 9.14
CA ILE A 17 20.98 27.54 7.87
C ILE A 17 20.37 28.85 7.31
N GLN A 18 19.06 28.99 7.29
CA GLN A 18 18.39 30.22 6.86
C GLN A 18 18.64 31.36 7.82
N ARG A 19 18.74 31.12 9.13
CA ARG A 19 19.09 32.14 10.14
C ARG A 19 20.54 32.58 10.00
N LEU A 20 21.47 31.66 9.77
CA LEU A 20 22.88 31.95 9.49
C LEU A 20 23.04 32.70 8.16
N ALA A 21 22.33 32.25 7.09
CA ALA A 21 22.30 32.96 5.83
C ALA A 21 21.69 34.37 5.95
N ARG A 22 20.62 34.52 6.74
CA ARG A 22 20.05 35.87 7.06
C ARG A 22 20.98 36.71 7.93
N GLY A 23 21.61 36.12 8.94
CA GLY A 23 22.57 36.81 9.79
C GLY A 23 23.83 37.28 9.02
N GLY A 24 24.37 36.43 8.16
CA GLY A 24 25.46 36.77 7.25
C GLY A 24 25.06 37.81 6.23
N GLY A 25 23.87 37.67 5.62
CA GLY A 25 23.35 38.68 4.70
C GLY A 25 23.17 40.08 5.33
N ILE A 26 22.69 40.17 6.57
CA ILE A 26 22.53 41.45 7.28
C ILE A 26 23.88 42.04 7.60
N LYS A 27 24.83 41.25 8.11
CA LYS A 27 26.19 41.76 8.44
C LYS A 27 26.93 42.23 7.18
N THR A 28 26.83 41.49 6.06
CA THR A 28 27.44 41.87 4.78
C THR A 28 26.75 43.09 4.15
N THR A 29 25.44 43.23 4.31
CA THR A 29 24.71 44.42 3.87
C THR A 29 25.08 45.63 4.68
N ILE A 30 25.15 45.50 6.01
CA ILE A 30 25.61 46.61 6.90
C ILE A 30 27.05 47.02 6.57
N ALA A 31 27.95 46.05 6.37
CA ALA A 31 29.34 46.32 6.02
C ALA A 31 29.45 47.01 4.64
N GLY A 32 28.64 46.56 3.66
CA GLY A 32 28.57 47.18 2.33
C GLY A 32 28.03 48.60 2.37
N ILE A 33 27.00 48.87 3.16
CA ILE A 33 26.47 50.22 3.38
C ILE A 33 27.52 51.11 4.09
N ALA A 34 28.18 50.58 5.13
CA ALA A 34 29.23 51.34 5.83
C ALA A 34 30.40 51.68 4.91
N ALA A 35 30.85 50.71 4.09
CA ALA A 35 31.91 50.94 3.10
C ALA A 35 31.47 51.95 2.01
N GLY A 36 30.22 51.89 1.57
CA GLY A 36 29.63 52.83 0.65
C GLY A 36 29.56 54.24 1.20
N VAL A 37 29.14 54.41 2.46
CA VAL A 37 29.10 55.70 3.16
C VAL A 37 30.53 56.29 3.32
N LEU A 38 31.51 55.44 3.68
CA LEU A 38 32.91 55.87 3.79
C LEU A 38 33.48 56.26 2.43
N GLY A 39 33.24 55.50 1.35
CA GLY A 39 33.67 55.82 0.01
C GLY A 39 33.05 57.13 -0.51
N TYR A 40 31.76 57.34 -0.20
CA TYR A 40 31.09 58.61 -0.51
C TYR A 40 31.64 59.81 0.25
N ALA A 41 31.98 59.61 1.54
CA ALA A 41 32.63 60.66 2.34
C ALA A 41 34.02 61.05 1.81
N ILE A 42 34.79 60.03 1.35
CA ILE A 42 36.10 60.25 0.70
C ILE A 42 35.93 61.03 -0.62
N GLY A 43 34.97 60.61 -1.47
CA GLY A 43 34.68 61.27 -2.73
C GLY A 43 34.24 62.72 -2.59
N ILE A 44 33.35 63.01 -1.61
CA ILE A 44 32.94 64.38 -1.28
C ILE A 44 34.11 65.19 -0.78
N SER A 45 34.98 64.64 0.04
CA SER A 45 36.17 65.35 0.53
C SER A 45 37.12 65.67 -0.58
N TYR A 46 37.28 64.79 -1.57
CA TYR A 46 38.08 65.06 -2.77
C TYR A 46 37.46 66.15 -3.61
N VAL A 47 36.19 66.12 -3.90
CA VAL A 47 35.47 67.14 -4.68
C VAL A 47 35.49 68.51 -4.01
N ALA A 48 35.33 68.57 -2.68
CA ALA A 48 35.35 69.78 -1.94
C ALA A 48 36.74 70.44 -1.92
N ARG A 49 37.82 69.64 -1.97
CA ARG A 49 39.22 70.12 -1.97
C ARG A 49 39.66 70.55 -3.40
N ASP A 50 39.49 69.70 -4.38
CA ASP A 50 40.20 69.84 -5.67
C ASP A 50 39.35 70.42 -6.78
N VAL A 51 38.03 70.27 -6.72
CA VAL A 51 37.09 70.69 -7.77
C VAL A 51 36.50 72.10 -7.47
N PHE A 52 36.33 72.45 -6.19
CA PHE A 52 35.69 73.71 -5.77
C PHE A 52 36.45 74.45 -4.71
N PRO A 53 37.73 74.77 -4.92
CA PRO A 53 38.56 75.51 -3.91
C PRO A 53 38.08 76.91 -3.61
N GLY A 54 37.20 77.52 -4.45
CA GLY A 54 36.70 78.86 -4.28
C GLY A 54 35.20 79.03 -4.04
N TYR A 55 34.46 77.93 -3.92
CA TYR A 55 32.99 77.96 -3.75
C TYR A 55 32.68 78.28 -2.26
N ARG A 56 32.11 79.46 -1.98
CA ARG A 56 31.58 79.77 -0.64
C ARG A 56 30.28 79.06 -0.40
N TRP A 57 30.34 77.98 0.32
CA TRP A 57 29.11 77.29 0.81
C TRP A 57 28.44 78.31 1.77
N THR A 58 27.11 78.46 1.71
CA THR A 58 26.36 79.30 2.63
C THR A 58 26.67 78.92 4.08
N ASP A 59 26.77 79.88 4.95
CA ASP A 59 27.16 79.65 6.38
C ASP A 59 26.28 78.60 7.08
N ASP A 60 25.02 78.47 6.75
CA ASP A 60 24.09 77.49 7.30
C ASP A 60 24.45 76.06 6.83
N PHE A 61 25.04 75.91 5.67
CA PHE A 61 25.50 74.64 5.15
C PHE A 61 26.84 74.21 5.84
N ILE A 62 27.73 75.17 6.09
CA ILE A 62 28.96 74.93 6.76
C ILE A 62 28.74 74.60 8.25
N GLN A 63 27.78 75.26 8.92
CA GLN A 63 27.43 74.93 10.30
C GLN A 63 26.84 73.50 10.46
N ARG A 64 26.06 73.01 9.50
CA ARG A 64 25.58 71.62 9.53
C ARG A 64 26.60 70.57 9.05
N ALA A 65 27.66 71.01 8.37
CA ALA A 65 28.77 70.17 7.92
C ALA A 65 29.97 70.14 8.90
N HIS A 66 29.83 70.71 10.08
CA HIS A 66 30.92 70.81 11.12
C HIS A 66 31.41 69.48 11.70
N ALA A 67 30.87 68.33 11.31
CA ALA A 67 31.44 67.05 11.64
C ALA A 67 32.41 66.60 10.53
N TYR A 68 33.60 67.08 10.55
CA TYR A 68 34.67 66.49 9.73
C TYR A 68 35.77 65.93 10.66
N ILE A 69 36.42 64.92 10.21
CA ILE A 69 37.61 64.30 10.82
C ILE A 69 38.79 64.90 10.07
N ALA A 70 39.69 65.70 10.80
CA ALA A 70 40.89 66.18 10.17
C ALA A 70 41.92 65.06 10.08
N LEU A 71 42.43 64.84 8.85
CA LEU A 71 43.45 63.86 8.52
C LEU A 71 44.82 64.57 8.34
N PRO A 72 45.95 63.81 8.41
CA PRO A 72 47.27 64.40 8.08
C PRO A 72 47.23 65.02 6.67
N ASP A 73 48.15 65.99 6.44
CA ASP A 73 48.27 66.69 5.15
C ASP A 73 47.13 67.64 4.78
N GLY A 74 46.33 68.09 5.74
CA GLY A 74 45.27 69.04 5.51
C GLY A 74 43.98 68.49 4.93
N TRP A 75 43.91 67.19 4.85
CA TRP A 75 42.65 66.48 4.39
C TRP A 75 41.56 66.57 5.47
N ARG A 76 40.30 66.71 5.04
CA ARG A 76 39.13 66.75 5.91
C ARG A 76 38.14 65.75 5.37
N LEU A 77 37.85 64.75 6.20
CA LEU A 77 36.80 63.76 5.87
C LEU A 77 35.45 64.29 6.38
N TYR A 78 34.58 64.70 5.49
CA TYR A 78 33.28 65.27 5.82
C TYR A 78 32.22 64.23 6.08
N ASN A 79 31.24 64.54 6.99
CA ASN A 79 30.04 63.78 7.13
C ASN A 79 29.21 63.83 5.82
N PRO A 80 28.93 62.71 5.13
CA PRO A 80 28.28 62.71 3.83
C PRO A 80 26.78 63.01 3.89
N LEU A 81 26.11 62.80 5.03
CA LEU A 81 24.67 62.89 5.15
C LEU A 81 24.06 64.27 4.82
N PRO A 82 24.64 65.42 5.25
CA PRO A 82 24.15 66.75 4.89
C PRO A 82 24.20 67.06 3.38
N PHE A 83 25.12 66.40 2.67
CA PHE A 83 25.30 66.61 1.21
C PHE A 83 24.35 65.81 0.31
N LEU A 84 23.80 64.75 0.82
CA LEU A 84 22.94 63.86 0.02
C LEU A 84 21.68 64.54 -0.55
N ARG A 85 20.96 65.29 0.27
CA ARG A 85 19.70 65.95 -0.14
C ARG A 85 19.93 67.06 -1.15
N PRO A 86 20.88 68.01 -0.95
CA PRO A 86 21.20 69.04 -1.95
C PRO A 86 21.71 68.46 -3.28
N MET A 87 22.51 67.40 -3.25
CA MET A 87 23.01 66.74 -4.44
C MET A 87 21.88 66.08 -5.26
N ILE A 88 20.96 65.40 -4.61
CA ILE A 88 19.81 64.80 -5.31
C ILE A 88 18.90 65.85 -5.90
N LEU A 89 18.61 66.92 -5.17
CA LEU A 89 17.73 68.00 -5.62
C LEU A 89 18.31 68.83 -6.76
N ASN A 90 19.63 68.91 -6.87
CA ASN A 90 20.34 69.75 -7.84
C ASN A 90 21.14 68.94 -8.89
N ILE A 91 20.78 67.65 -9.08
CA ILE A 91 21.49 66.71 -9.96
C ILE A 91 21.50 67.17 -11.43
N HIS A 92 20.61 68.05 -11.83
CA HIS A 92 20.54 68.62 -13.20
C HIS A 92 21.65 69.62 -13.55
N TYR A 93 22.36 70.11 -12.57
CA TYR A 93 23.49 70.98 -12.83
C TYR A 93 24.74 70.17 -13.21
N PRO A 94 25.39 70.46 -14.38
CA PRO A 94 26.53 69.65 -14.84
C PRO A 94 27.62 69.40 -13.85
N VAL A 95 27.90 70.36 -13.02
CA VAL A 95 28.97 70.33 -11.96
C VAL A 95 28.56 69.37 -10.83
N ILE A 96 27.31 69.40 -10.40
CA ILE A 96 26.77 68.50 -9.40
C ILE A 96 26.67 67.11 -9.93
N HIS A 97 26.29 66.95 -11.19
CA HIS A 97 26.25 65.66 -11.89
C HIS A 97 27.66 65.04 -11.94
N GLN A 98 28.70 65.84 -12.27
CA GLN A 98 30.07 65.36 -12.28
C GLN A 98 30.52 64.94 -10.85
N ALA A 99 30.23 65.75 -9.83
CA ALA A 99 30.56 65.46 -8.43
C ALA A 99 29.85 64.20 -7.93
N PHE A 100 28.61 63.92 -8.40
CA PHE A 100 27.89 62.66 -8.11
C PHE A 100 28.60 61.45 -8.70
N TYR A 101 29.10 61.52 -9.93
CA TYR A 101 29.88 60.43 -10.53
C TYR A 101 31.21 60.23 -9.81
N ASP A 102 31.92 61.26 -9.46
CA ASP A 102 33.24 61.20 -8.83
C ASP A 102 33.18 60.69 -7.37
N ALA A 103 32.11 60.99 -6.65
CA ALA A 103 31.90 60.53 -5.28
C ALA A 103 30.98 59.28 -5.17
N GLY A 104 29.89 59.26 -5.93
CA GLY A 104 28.86 58.22 -5.80
C GLY A 104 29.24 56.89 -6.46
N LEU A 105 29.82 56.92 -7.65
CA LEU A 105 30.21 55.72 -8.36
C LEU A 105 31.29 54.90 -7.61
N PRO A 106 32.40 55.52 -7.10
CA PRO A 106 33.36 54.81 -6.26
C PRO A 106 32.75 54.24 -4.97
N ALA A 107 31.80 54.96 -4.36
CA ALA A 107 31.10 54.49 -3.16
C ALA A 107 30.28 53.22 -3.42
N VAL A 108 29.55 53.19 -4.51
CA VAL A 108 28.76 52.01 -4.91
C VAL A 108 29.66 50.81 -5.22
N VAL A 109 30.75 51.06 -5.98
CA VAL A 109 31.73 50.01 -6.33
C VAL A 109 32.38 49.45 -5.09
N LEU A 110 32.81 50.29 -4.15
CA LEU A 110 33.42 49.87 -2.87
C LEU A 110 32.42 49.10 -2.02
N GLY A 111 31.17 49.54 -1.96
CA GLY A 111 30.10 48.82 -1.26
C GLY A 111 29.83 47.42 -1.80
N VAL A 112 29.72 47.27 -3.14
CA VAL A 112 29.51 45.99 -3.83
C VAL A 112 30.71 45.06 -3.66
N LEU A 113 31.94 45.58 -3.84
CA LEU A 113 33.17 44.81 -3.62
C LEU A 113 33.28 44.30 -2.18
N THR A 114 32.99 45.14 -1.20
CA THR A 114 33.02 44.75 0.21
C THR A 114 31.98 43.68 0.54
N ALA A 115 30.75 43.85 0.04
CA ALA A 115 29.70 42.84 0.21
C ALA A 115 30.06 41.52 -0.50
N GLY A 116 30.70 41.60 -1.68
CA GLY A 116 31.17 40.42 -2.43
C GLY A 116 32.28 39.66 -1.70
N ILE A 117 33.26 40.37 -1.15
CA ILE A 117 34.39 39.78 -0.43
C ILE A 117 33.93 39.16 0.91
N LEU A 118 33.11 39.85 1.68
CA LEU A 118 32.62 39.36 2.99
C LEU A 118 31.57 38.27 2.87
N GLY A 119 30.85 38.19 1.71
CA GLY A 119 29.87 37.13 1.44
C GLY A 119 30.46 35.82 0.91
N LYS A 120 31.71 35.90 0.38
CA LYS A 120 32.33 34.73 -0.28
C LYS A 120 32.60 33.53 0.64
N PRO A 121 33.19 33.71 1.82
CA PRO A 121 33.53 32.59 2.71
C PRO A 121 32.33 31.80 3.17
N HIS A 122 31.17 32.44 3.30
CA HIS A 122 29.93 31.79 3.75
C HIS A 122 29.30 30.93 2.67
N LYS A 123 29.36 31.36 1.40
CA LYS A 123 28.89 30.56 0.26
C LYS A 123 29.80 29.37 -0.01
N ASP A 124 31.09 29.55 0.13
CA ASP A 124 32.09 28.49 -0.08
C ASP A 124 32.01 27.42 1.02
N ALA A 125 31.73 27.78 2.27
CA ALA A 125 31.46 26.84 3.36
C ALA A 125 30.19 26.03 3.16
N GLN A 126 29.11 26.66 2.73
CA GLN A 126 27.87 25.95 2.38
C GLN A 126 28.08 25.01 1.20
N LYS A 127 28.83 25.42 0.19
CA LYS A 127 29.14 24.58 -0.99
C LYS A 127 30.02 23.41 -0.62
N ALA A 128 31.03 23.60 0.25
CA ALA A 128 31.91 22.54 0.72
C ALA A 128 31.17 21.46 1.52
N VAL A 129 30.13 21.82 2.31
CA VAL A 129 29.29 20.87 3.05
C VAL A 129 28.42 20.05 2.11
N LEU A 130 27.91 20.65 1.03
CA LEU A 130 27.12 19.95 0.00
C LEU A 130 27.98 19.07 -0.91
N GLU A 131 29.24 19.47 -1.15
CA GLU A 131 30.16 18.74 -2.05
C GLU A 131 30.91 17.59 -1.35
N ASN A 132 31.10 17.64 -0.02
CA ASN A 132 31.79 16.60 0.78
C ASN A 132 30.97 16.22 2.03
N PRO A 133 29.91 15.42 1.90
CA PRO A 133 29.14 14.96 3.06
C PRO A 133 29.92 13.92 3.86
N VAL A 134 30.63 14.34 4.92
CA VAL A 134 31.46 13.46 5.76
C VAL A 134 30.65 12.36 6.46
N HIS A 135 29.41 12.63 6.84
CA HIS A 135 28.56 11.75 7.64
C HIS A 135 27.29 11.27 6.92
N GLY A 136 27.08 11.63 5.66
CA GLY A 136 25.92 11.19 4.89
C GLY A 136 25.40 12.25 3.93
N SER A 137 24.82 11.80 2.83
CA SER A 137 24.33 12.64 1.72
C SER A 137 22.82 12.58 1.53
N ALA A 138 22.07 12.08 2.54
CA ALA A 138 20.63 11.95 2.44
C ALA A 138 19.97 13.34 2.25
N ARG A 139 19.09 13.41 1.26
CA ARG A 139 18.30 14.60 0.93
C ARG A 139 16.93 14.19 0.41
N TRP A 140 16.00 15.11 0.43
CA TRP A 140 14.72 14.91 -0.22
C TRP A 140 14.86 14.86 -1.74
N ALA A 141 14.06 14.02 -2.36
CA ALA A 141 13.97 13.93 -3.81
C ALA A 141 13.47 15.25 -4.39
N THR A 142 14.12 15.67 -5.46
CA THR A 142 13.62 16.74 -6.33
C THR A 142 12.57 16.19 -7.30
N LYS A 143 11.88 17.08 -8.01
CA LYS A 143 10.96 16.65 -9.08
C LYS A 143 11.67 15.83 -10.16
N GLN A 144 12.92 16.15 -10.46
CA GLN A 144 13.72 15.40 -11.43
C GLN A 144 14.00 13.97 -10.92
N ASP A 145 14.36 13.81 -9.64
CA ASP A 145 14.53 12.47 -9.05
C ASP A 145 13.24 11.64 -9.16
N ALA A 146 12.07 12.26 -8.94
CA ALA A 146 10.77 11.56 -9.07
C ALA A 146 10.42 11.20 -10.53
N ILE A 147 10.87 12.01 -11.51
CA ILE A 147 10.76 11.70 -12.94
C ILE A 147 11.72 10.56 -13.31
N ASP A 148 12.95 10.61 -12.84
CA ASP A 148 13.98 9.59 -13.10
C ASP A 148 13.60 8.25 -12.45
N ALA A 149 12.92 8.27 -11.31
CA ALA A 149 12.30 7.11 -10.66
C ALA A 149 11.04 6.61 -11.39
N ALA A 150 10.66 7.20 -12.52
CA ALA A 150 9.43 6.91 -13.26
C ALA A 150 8.13 7.00 -12.43
N LEU A 151 8.15 7.80 -11.35
CA LEU A 151 6.97 8.07 -10.52
C LEU A 151 6.20 9.32 -10.96
N LEU A 152 6.81 10.18 -11.77
CA LEU A 152 6.16 11.30 -12.43
C LEU A 152 6.31 11.18 -13.95
N PRO A 153 5.32 11.63 -14.74
CA PRO A 153 5.42 11.61 -16.18
C PRO A 153 6.54 12.54 -16.65
N THR A 154 7.31 12.08 -17.61
CA THR A 154 8.33 12.93 -18.26
C THR A 154 7.63 14.09 -18.96
N PRO A 155 7.98 15.36 -18.65
CA PRO A 155 7.37 16.49 -19.31
C PRO A 155 7.68 16.46 -20.82
N PRO A 156 6.74 16.90 -21.68
CA PRO A 156 7.00 16.98 -23.11
C PRO A 156 8.18 17.92 -23.37
N PRO A 157 9.07 17.60 -24.32
CA PRO A 157 10.24 18.41 -24.63
C PRO A 157 9.81 19.83 -25.03
N LYS A 158 10.35 20.82 -24.34
CA LYS A 158 9.98 22.24 -24.49
C LYS A 158 10.56 22.88 -25.77
N THR A 159 11.74 22.41 -26.18
CA THR A 159 12.48 22.98 -27.31
C THR A 159 12.67 21.99 -28.47
N LEU A 160 12.98 22.50 -29.66
CA LEU A 160 13.33 21.67 -30.80
C LEU A 160 14.59 20.83 -30.50
N MET A 161 15.56 21.38 -29.78
CA MET A 161 16.78 20.69 -29.40
C MET A 161 16.51 19.55 -28.42
N ASP A 162 15.58 19.70 -27.47
CA ASP A 162 15.16 18.63 -26.60
C ASP A 162 14.47 17.49 -27.36
N ARG A 163 13.83 17.80 -28.49
CA ARG A 163 13.22 16.81 -29.40
C ARG A 163 14.27 16.04 -30.21
N LEU A 164 15.35 16.72 -30.61
CA LEU A 164 16.39 16.18 -31.47
C LEU A 164 17.48 15.43 -30.64
N ARG A 165 17.74 15.85 -29.41
CA ARG A 165 18.79 15.28 -28.55
C ARG A 165 18.72 13.75 -28.38
N PRO A 166 17.55 13.11 -28.16
CA PRO A 166 17.44 11.66 -28.12
C PRO A 166 17.71 10.97 -29.46
N LEU A 167 17.39 11.64 -30.58
CA LEU A 167 17.67 11.16 -31.93
C LEU A 167 19.18 11.17 -32.25
N LEU A 168 19.89 12.17 -31.73
CA LEU A 168 21.34 12.33 -31.94
C LEU A 168 22.17 11.40 -31.06
N LEU A 169 21.65 11.02 -29.87
CA LEU A 169 22.39 10.21 -28.90
C LEU A 169 22.06 8.71 -28.94
N SER A 170 20.88 8.36 -29.43
CA SER A 170 20.43 6.98 -29.46
C SER A 170 20.50 6.40 -30.87
N GLY A 171 21.47 5.93 -31.45
CA GLY A 171 21.50 5.33 -32.80
C GLY A 171 20.39 4.30 -33.15
N ARG A 172 19.25 4.32 -32.47
CA ARG A 172 18.04 3.52 -32.66
C ARG A 172 16.76 4.36 -32.54
N GLY A 173 16.16 4.57 -33.58
CA GLY A 173 15.04 5.21 -34.23
C GLY A 173 13.74 5.57 -33.51
N TYR A 174 13.53 5.65 -32.21
CA TYR A 174 12.31 6.23 -31.63
C TYR A 174 12.61 6.94 -30.32
N SER A 175 12.49 8.27 -30.32
CA SER A 175 12.57 9.03 -29.07
C SER A 175 11.35 8.74 -28.16
N PRO A 176 11.48 8.78 -26.82
CA PRO A 176 10.34 8.69 -25.92
C PRO A 176 9.21 9.64 -26.25
N TRP A 177 9.54 10.84 -26.78
CA TRP A 177 8.56 11.83 -27.23
C TRP A 177 7.75 11.38 -28.47
N MET A 178 8.40 10.76 -29.46
CA MET A 178 7.69 10.24 -30.64
C MET A 178 6.72 9.12 -30.26
N ARG A 179 7.10 8.23 -29.33
CA ARG A 179 6.17 7.23 -28.77
C ARG A 179 5.02 7.90 -28.04
N TRP A 180 5.32 8.89 -27.20
CA TRP A 180 4.28 9.62 -26.46
C TRP A 180 3.30 10.31 -27.41
N GLU A 181 3.78 11.01 -28.44
CA GLU A 181 2.94 11.70 -29.43
C GLU A 181 2.13 10.69 -30.27
N ALA A 182 2.72 9.56 -30.68
CA ALA A 182 2.01 8.50 -31.39
C ALA A 182 0.93 7.85 -30.49
N ASN A 183 1.27 7.55 -29.25
CA ASN A 183 0.33 7.01 -28.26
C ASN A 183 -0.79 8.00 -27.96
N ARG A 184 -0.47 9.30 -27.83
CA ARG A 184 -1.46 10.35 -27.64
C ARG A 184 -2.46 10.42 -28.81
N LYS A 185 -1.98 10.40 -30.05
CA LYS A 185 -2.84 10.39 -31.24
C LYS A 185 -3.73 9.15 -31.32
N THR A 186 -3.17 8.00 -31.00
CA THR A 186 -3.91 6.73 -30.94
C THR A 186 -5.02 6.77 -29.89
N ARG A 187 -4.71 7.27 -28.70
CA ARG A 187 -5.70 7.43 -27.60
C ARG A 187 -6.80 8.43 -27.94
N LEU A 188 -6.45 9.58 -28.50
CA LEU A 188 -7.44 10.55 -28.98
C LEU A 188 -8.38 9.96 -30.01
N LYS A 189 -7.85 9.14 -30.92
CA LYS A 189 -8.65 8.41 -31.92
C LYS A 189 -9.58 7.39 -31.23
N ALA A 190 -9.05 6.56 -30.34
CA ALA A 190 -9.82 5.57 -29.58
C ALA A 190 -10.92 6.23 -28.71
N ALA A 191 -10.62 7.34 -28.04
CA ALA A 191 -11.59 8.10 -27.26
C ALA A 191 -12.73 8.63 -28.14
N LYS A 192 -12.40 9.15 -29.32
CA LYS A 192 -13.39 9.65 -30.28
C LYS A 192 -14.27 8.52 -30.80
N GLU A 193 -13.69 7.38 -31.14
CA GLU A 193 -14.42 6.20 -31.62
C GLU A 193 -15.35 5.66 -30.52
N TRP A 194 -14.87 5.56 -29.28
CA TRP A 194 -15.68 5.16 -28.15
C TRP A 194 -16.86 6.11 -27.91
N ARG A 195 -16.63 7.43 -27.92
CA ARG A 195 -17.73 8.42 -27.79
C ARG A 195 -18.76 8.27 -28.91
N GLN A 196 -18.31 8.04 -30.12
CA GLN A 196 -19.21 7.84 -31.25
C GLN A 196 -20.05 6.57 -31.10
N GLN A 197 -19.44 5.47 -30.68
CA GLN A 197 -20.15 4.21 -30.40
C GLN A 197 -21.16 4.37 -29.26
N LYS A 198 -20.77 5.04 -28.19
CA LYS A 198 -21.64 5.29 -27.03
C LYS A 198 -22.80 6.21 -27.40
N ALA A 199 -22.54 7.28 -28.13
CA ALA A 199 -23.56 8.19 -28.64
C ALA A 199 -24.60 7.47 -29.50
N ARG A 200 -24.13 6.59 -30.43
CA ARG A 200 -25.03 5.75 -31.25
C ARG A 200 -25.85 4.77 -30.40
N LYS A 201 -25.24 4.14 -29.41
CA LYS A 201 -25.89 3.18 -28.54
C LYS A 201 -26.95 3.81 -27.63
N GLU A 202 -26.67 5.02 -27.14
CA GLU A 202 -27.56 5.74 -26.22
C GLU A 202 -28.54 6.69 -26.93
N GLY A 203 -28.44 6.85 -28.25
CA GLY A 203 -29.28 7.78 -29.03
C GLY A 203 -29.04 9.25 -28.70
N LYS A 204 -27.91 9.58 -28.08
CA LYS A 204 -27.52 10.93 -27.64
C LYS A 204 -26.61 11.63 -28.64
N LYS A 205 -26.58 12.95 -28.62
CA LYS A 205 -25.62 13.73 -29.41
C LYS A 205 -24.18 13.53 -28.85
N LEU A 206 -23.18 13.58 -29.72
CA LEU A 206 -21.78 13.40 -29.33
C LEU A 206 -21.31 14.40 -28.27
N SER A 207 -21.89 15.62 -28.25
CA SER A 207 -21.61 16.67 -27.27
C SER A 207 -22.13 16.34 -25.87
N GLU A 208 -23.07 15.43 -25.73
CA GLU A 208 -23.69 15.02 -24.47
C GLU A 208 -22.96 13.83 -23.82
N ILE A 209 -22.05 13.21 -24.57
CA ILE A 209 -21.21 12.12 -24.05
C ILE A 209 -19.92 12.72 -23.54
N PRO A 210 -19.64 12.69 -22.22
CA PRO A 210 -18.39 13.19 -21.66
C PRO A 210 -17.19 12.44 -22.24
N GLU A 211 -16.08 13.14 -22.39
CA GLU A 211 -14.83 12.51 -22.82
C GLU A 211 -14.33 11.57 -21.73
N PRO A 212 -14.00 10.30 -22.04
CA PRO A 212 -13.44 9.38 -21.08
C PRO A 212 -12.02 9.84 -20.73
N VAL A 213 -11.84 10.40 -19.55
CA VAL A 213 -10.57 11.00 -19.10
C VAL A 213 -9.45 9.97 -18.95
N SER A 214 -9.80 8.68 -18.75
CA SER A 214 -8.85 7.56 -18.74
C SER A 214 -8.01 7.47 -20.04
N PHE A 215 -8.51 7.96 -21.17
CA PHE A 215 -7.76 7.98 -22.41
C PHE A 215 -6.69 9.08 -22.51
N TYR A 216 -6.72 10.07 -21.63
CA TYR A 216 -5.87 11.27 -21.77
C TYR A 216 -4.70 11.33 -20.79
N LYS A 217 -4.76 10.61 -19.69
CA LYS A 217 -3.87 10.88 -18.57
C LYS A 217 -2.59 10.07 -18.49
N TYR A 218 -2.56 8.83 -18.97
CA TYR A 218 -1.45 7.92 -18.71
C TYR A 218 -1.06 7.11 -19.95
N ASP A 219 0.24 6.89 -20.08
CA ASP A 219 0.81 6.05 -21.16
C ASP A 219 0.65 4.54 -20.89
N SER A 220 0.13 4.17 -19.74
CA SER A 220 -0.02 2.78 -19.31
C SER A 220 -1.38 2.56 -18.64
N PRO A 221 -2.10 1.45 -18.94
CA PRO A 221 -3.27 1.03 -18.18
C PRO A 221 -2.92 0.41 -16.81
N HIS A 222 -1.64 0.38 -16.42
CA HIS A 222 -1.12 -0.34 -15.27
C HIS A 222 -0.56 0.60 -14.19
N VAL A 223 -1.26 1.68 -13.89
CA VAL A 223 -0.81 2.67 -12.90
C VAL A 223 -1.28 2.28 -11.49
N CYS A 224 -0.36 2.19 -10.56
CA CYS A 224 -0.65 2.20 -9.13
C CYS A 224 -0.28 3.56 -8.55
N TYR A 225 -1.19 4.18 -7.83
CA TYR A 225 -0.93 5.43 -7.13
C TYR A 225 -0.20 5.17 -5.82
N VAL A 226 0.84 5.96 -5.54
CA VAL A 226 1.67 5.82 -4.34
C VAL A 226 1.80 7.13 -3.55
N GLY A 227 0.93 8.10 -3.82
CA GLY A 227 0.90 9.41 -3.16
C GLY A 227 0.94 10.56 -4.16
N ALA A 228 1.29 11.76 -3.68
CA ALA A 228 1.46 12.94 -4.50
C ALA A 228 2.77 13.66 -4.19
N PHE A 229 3.45 14.13 -5.23
CA PHE A 229 4.56 15.06 -5.13
C PHE A 229 4.03 16.48 -5.04
N VAL A 230 4.52 17.27 -4.07
CA VAL A 230 4.04 18.64 -3.87
C VAL A 230 5.13 19.63 -4.21
N GLU A 231 4.86 20.50 -5.17
CA GLU A 231 5.74 21.60 -5.57
C GLU A 231 4.94 22.89 -5.67
N ASN A 232 5.37 23.95 -4.97
CA ASN A 232 4.70 25.26 -4.97
C ASN A 232 3.19 25.19 -4.64
N GLY A 233 2.78 24.29 -3.76
CA GLY A 233 1.38 24.12 -3.38
C GLY A 233 0.53 23.31 -4.37
N VAL A 234 1.12 22.81 -5.43
CA VAL A 234 0.46 21.93 -6.40
C VAL A 234 0.84 20.48 -6.12
N ALA A 235 -0.16 19.66 -5.85
CA ALA A 235 0.01 18.22 -5.66
C ALA A 235 -0.12 17.48 -7.00
N THR A 236 0.93 16.79 -7.42
CA THR A 236 0.95 15.94 -8.63
C THR A 236 0.97 14.47 -8.21
N PRO A 237 0.01 13.64 -8.67
CA PRO A 237 -0.03 12.23 -8.29
C PRO A 237 1.25 11.48 -8.69
N LEU A 238 1.83 10.74 -7.74
CA LEU A 238 2.92 9.80 -7.96
C LEU A 238 2.35 8.47 -8.45
N GLN A 239 2.90 7.97 -9.54
CA GLN A 239 2.40 6.83 -10.30
C GLN A 239 3.49 5.80 -10.49
N HIS A 240 3.18 4.54 -10.26
CA HIS A 240 4.10 3.45 -10.54
C HIS A 240 3.50 2.49 -11.55
N THR A 241 4.12 2.38 -12.73
CA THR A 241 3.67 1.56 -13.87
C THR A 241 4.48 0.28 -14.07
N GLY A 242 5.60 0.14 -13.38
CA GLY A 242 6.50 -1.01 -13.46
C GLY A 242 5.87 -2.32 -12.98
N ALA A 243 6.60 -3.40 -13.17
CA ALA A 243 6.19 -4.74 -12.71
C ALA A 243 6.44 -4.92 -11.19
N GLU A 244 7.29 -4.12 -10.61
CA GLU A 244 7.79 -4.22 -9.25
C GLU A 244 6.66 -4.06 -8.23
N HIS A 245 6.80 -4.76 -7.10
CA HIS A 245 5.82 -4.77 -6.02
C HIS A 245 5.86 -3.51 -5.18
N ILE A 246 4.72 -3.22 -4.53
CA ILE A 246 4.50 -2.04 -3.68
C ILE A 246 4.15 -2.51 -2.27
N LEU A 247 4.79 -1.89 -1.26
CA LEU A 247 4.47 -2.09 0.15
C LEU A 247 4.17 -0.75 0.82
N VAL A 248 3.06 -0.69 1.55
CA VAL A 248 2.61 0.51 2.24
C VAL A 248 2.45 0.25 3.73
N PHE A 249 3.05 1.13 4.54
CA PHE A 249 2.85 1.20 5.99
C PHE A 249 1.84 2.30 6.30
N ALA A 250 0.62 1.91 6.66
CA ALA A 250 -0.47 2.85 6.87
C ALA A 250 -1.35 2.42 8.05
N PRO A 251 -1.28 3.11 9.20
CA PRO A 251 -2.10 2.82 10.37
C PRO A 251 -3.61 2.86 10.08
N THR A 252 -4.38 2.29 10.98
CA THR A 252 -5.85 2.32 10.90
C THR A 252 -6.36 3.76 10.85
N ARG A 253 -7.36 4.03 10.02
CA ARG A 253 -7.96 5.37 9.84
C ARG A 253 -6.99 6.45 9.36
N SER A 254 -5.83 6.08 8.80
CA SER A 254 -4.87 7.01 8.21
C SER A 254 -5.27 7.53 6.82
N GLY A 255 -6.32 6.99 6.22
CA GLY A 255 -6.75 7.38 4.87
C GLY A 255 -6.17 6.52 3.73
N LYS A 256 -5.65 5.32 4.04
CA LYS A 256 -5.06 4.39 3.04
C LYS A 256 -6.04 4.06 1.89
N GLY A 257 -7.28 3.68 2.22
CA GLY A 257 -8.30 3.36 1.23
C GLY A 257 -8.60 4.53 0.31
N VAL A 258 -8.93 5.69 0.89
CA VAL A 258 -9.30 6.91 0.14
C VAL A 258 -8.15 7.53 -0.65
N GLY A 259 -6.89 7.27 -0.23
CA GLY A 259 -5.70 7.91 -0.79
C GLY A 259 -4.92 7.06 -1.79
N LEU A 260 -4.98 5.74 -1.69
CA LEU A 260 -4.16 4.83 -2.50
C LEU A 260 -5.01 3.80 -3.24
N VAL A 261 -5.87 3.06 -2.50
CA VAL A 261 -6.66 1.96 -3.05
C VAL A 261 -7.67 2.47 -4.06
N LEU A 262 -8.54 3.38 -3.65
CA LEU A 262 -9.60 3.91 -4.51
C LEU A 262 -9.07 4.67 -5.74
N PRO A 263 -8.07 5.59 -5.64
CA PRO A 263 -7.47 6.18 -6.83
C PRO A 263 -6.90 5.14 -7.79
N THR A 264 -6.23 4.10 -7.29
CA THR A 264 -5.67 3.03 -8.11
C THR A 264 -6.76 2.26 -8.85
N LEU A 265 -7.88 1.92 -8.20
CA LEU A 265 -8.97 1.15 -8.79
C LEU A 265 -9.89 2.00 -9.69
N LEU A 266 -10.04 3.30 -9.40
CA LEU A 266 -10.92 4.21 -10.15
C LEU A 266 -10.26 4.87 -11.36
N ASP A 267 -8.92 4.98 -11.40
CA ASP A 267 -8.25 5.75 -12.46
C ASP A 267 -6.94 5.11 -12.94
N GLY A 268 -6.26 4.36 -12.08
CA GLY A 268 -4.90 3.91 -12.35
C GLY A 268 -4.80 2.54 -13.02
N TRP A 269 -5.28 1.52 -12.36
CA TRP A 269 -5.15 0.13 -12.81
C TRP A 269 -6.38 -0.31 -13.60
N MET A 270 -6.28 -0.29 -14.93
CA MET A 270 -7.35 -0.66 -15.87
C MET A 270 -7.16 -2.05 -16.45
N ASP A 271 -6.46 -2.93 -15.77
CA ASP A 271 -6.28 -4.33 -16.13
C ASP A 271 -6.85 -5.24 -15.02
N SER A 272 -6.59 -6.53 -15.09
CA SER A 272 -7.15 -7.48 -14.11
C SER A 272 -6.67 -7.21 -12.70
N VAL A 273 -7.55 -7.41 -11.73
CA VAL A 273 -7.26 -7.17 -10.32
C VAL A 273 -7.97 -8.15 -9.41
N VAL A 274 -7.29 -8.61 -8.37
CA VAL A 274 -7.87 -9.27 -7.20
C VAL A 274 -7.76 -8.31 -6.03
N VAL A 275 -8.88 -7.97 -5.40
CA VAL A 275 -8.96 -7.05 -4.27
C VAL A 275 -9.39 -7.82 -3.03
N HIS A 276 -8.54 -7.87 -2.01
CA HIS A 276 -8.95 -8.34 -0.68
C HIS A 276 -9.64 -7.20 0.06
N ASP A 277 -10.95 -7.30 0.21
CA ASP A 277 -11.85 -6.23 0.65
C ASP A 277 -12.61 -6.63 1.93
N ILE A 278 -12.03 -6.24 3.09
CA ILE A 278 -12.64 -6.52 4.41
C ILE A 278 -13.77 -5.56 4.66
N LYS A 279 -14.86 -5.52 4.23
CA LYS A 279 -16.08 -4.70 4.43
C LYS A 279 -16.89 -4.53 3.16
N GLY A 280 -16.30 -4.80 1.97
CA GLY A 280 -16.93 -4.56 0.70
C GLY A 280 -16.94 -3.09 0.24
N GLU A 281 -16.20 -2.20 0.93
CA GLU A 281 -16.15 -0.77 0.59
C GLU A 281 -15.50 -0.54 -0.79
N ASN A 282 -14.44 -1.29 -1.11
CA ASN A 282 -13.77 -1.18 -2.40
C ASN A 282 -14.66 -1.69 -3.54
N PHE A 283 -15.42 -2.78 -3.31
CA PHE A 283 -16.41 -3.27 -4.27
C PHE A 283 -17.48 -2.22 -4.54
N ILE A 284 -18.12 -1.68 -3.49
CA ILE A 284 -19.20 -0.71 -3.61
C ILE A 284 -18.76 0.52 -4.40
N LEU A 285 -17.56 1.05 -4.15
CA LEU A 285 -17.09 2.30 -4.73
C LEU A 285 -16.42 2.15 -6.10
N THR A 286 -16.02 0.94 -6.51
CA THR A 286 -15.23 0.80 -7.74
C THR A 286 -15.80 -0.16 -8.77
N ALA A 287 -16.60 -1.16 -8.37
CA ALA A 287 -17.12 -2.19 -9.26
C ALA A 287 -18.01 -1.62 -10.37
N GLY A 288 -18.85 -0.61 -10.06
CA GLY A 288 -19.71 0.04 -11.03
C GLY A 288 -18.93 0.72 -12.15
N TYR A 289 -17.91 1.48 -11.81
CA TYR A 289 -17.04 2.11 -12.78
C TYR A 289 -16.26 1.08 -13.63
N ARG A 290 -15.65 0.09 -12.98
CA ARG A 290 -14.90 -0.97 -13.69
C ARG A 290 -15.80 -1.77 -14.64
N LYS A 291 -17.04 -2.04 -14.25
CA LYS A 291 -18.05 -2.64 -15.16
C LYS A 291 -18.33 -1.76 -16.35
N SER A 292 -18.46 -0.44 -16.16
CA SER A 292 -18.70 0.50 -17.26
C SER A 292 -17.50 0.59 -18.21
N MET A 293 -16.28 0.27 -17.73
CA MET A 293 -15.06 0.18 -18.54
C MET A 293 -14.91 -1.17 -19.26
N GLY A 294 -15.84 -2.09 -19.08
CA GLY A 294 -15.88 -3.36 -19.78
C GLY A 294 -15.27 -4.53 -19.02
N HIS A 295 -14.92 -4.37 -17.74
CA HIS A 295 -14.41 -5.48 -16.94
C HIS A 295 -15.48 -6.52 -16.65
N HIS A 296 -15.08 -7.77 -16.51
CA HIS A 296 -15.86 -8.77 -15.80
C HIS A 296 -15.76 -8.50 -14.30
N ILE A 297 -16.91 -8.42 -13.62
CA ILE A 297 -16.97 -8.13 -12.18
C ILE A 297 -17.39 -9.38 -11.43
N LEU A 298 -16.50 -9.88 -10.59
CA LEU A 298 -16.70 -11.05 -9.75
C LEU A 298 -16.62 -10.63 -8.27
N LYS A 299 -17.62 -10.99 -7.48
CA LYS A 299 -17.67 -10.74 -6.02
C LYS A 299 -17.74 -12.08 -5.31
N PHE A 300 -16.62 -12.58 -4.82
CA PHE A 300 -16.59 -13.77 -3.99
C PHE A 300 -16.77 -13.39 -2.52
N ALA A 301 -17.97 -13.65 -1.99
CA ALA A 301 -18.38 -13.31 -0.63
C ALA A 301 -18.94 -14.53 0.10
N PRO A 302 -18.09 -15.50 0.50
CA PRO A 302 -18.53 -16.83 0.96
C PRO A 302 -19.25 -16.83 2.32
N GLY A 303 -19.30 -15.71 3.04
CA GLY A 303 -20.12 -15.52 4.23
C GLY A 303 -21.46 -14.81 3.97
N SER A 304 -21.75 -14.44 2.72
CA SER A 304 -22.96 -13.68 2.40
C SER A 304 -24.18 -14.60 2.22
N THR A 305 -25.32 -14.15 2.72
CA THR A 305 -26.62 -14.79 2.50
C THR A 305 -27.35 -14.27 1.24
N ASN A 306 -26.85 -13.18 0.63
CA ASN A 306 -27.39 -12.59 -0.59
C ASN A 306 -26.91 -13.33 -1.84
N ASP A 307 -27.74 -13.45 -2.86
CA ASP A 307 -27.42 -14.12 -4.13
C ASP A 307 -26.72 -13.20 -5.16
N GLU A 308 -25.87 -12.30 -4.68
CA GLU A 308 -25.20 -11.30 -5.52
C GLU A 308 -23.78 -11.70 -5.92
N GLY A 309 -23.20 -12.70 -5.25
CA GLY A 309 -21.81 -13.14 -5.41
C GLY A 309 -21.59 -14.08 -6.57
N CYS A 310 -20.33 -14.47 -6.78
CA CYS A 310 -19.92 -15.60 -7.63
C CYS A 310 -19.53 -16.79 -6.76
N HIS A 311 -19.66 -17.99 -7.34
CA HIS A 311 -19.24 -19.24 -6.73
C HIS A 311 -17.80 -19.57 -7.13
N PHE A 312 -17.08 -20.22 -6.24
CA PHE A 312 -15.76 -20.75 -6.54
C PHE A 312 -15.50 -22.03 -5.73
N ASN A 313 -15.42 -23.16 -6.41
CA ASN A 313 -15.03 -24.43 -5.84
C ASN A 313 -13.52 -24.63 -6.03
N PRO A 314 -12.72 -24.63 -4.97
CA PRO A 314 -11.27 -24.82 -5.07
C PRO A 314 -10.86 -26.12 -5.76
N LEU A 315 -11.69 -27.18 -5.68
CA LEU A 315 -11.40 -28.45 -6.30
C LEU A 315 -11.57 -28.46 -7.84
N ASP A 316 -12.28 -27.47 -8.40
CA ASP A 316 -12.41 -27.33 -9.85
C ASP A 316 -11.09 -26.97 -10.52
N GLU A 317 -10.12 -26.38 -9.82
CA GLU A 317 -8.80 -26.05 -10.33
C GLU A 317 -7.86 -27.26 -10.46
N ILE A 318 -8.25 -28.43 -9.93
CA ILE A 318 -7.47 -29.67 -10.03
C ILE A 318 -7.58 -30.23 -11.46
N ARG A 319 -6.43 -30.60 -12.04
CA ARG A 319 -6.33 -31.21 -13.36
C ARG A 319 -6.57 -32.74 -13.26
N VAL A 320 -7.81 -33.11 -12.98
CA VAL A 320 -8.19 -34.52 -12.79
C VAL A 320 -7.84 -35.31 -14.03
N GLY A 321 -7.11 -36.40 -13.85
CA GLY A 321 -6.68 -37.27 -14.92
C GLY A 321 -5.45 -36.84 -15.69
N ASP A 322 -4.78 -35.83 -15.24
CA ASP A 322 -3.48 -35.33 -15.71
C ASP A 322 -2.37 -35.88 -14.79
N GLU A 323 -1.11 -35.87 -15.27
CA GLU A 323 0.04 -36.22 -14.46
C GLU A 323 0.25 -35.31 -13.23
N PHE A 324 -0.35 -34.13 -13.23
CA PHE A 324 -0.27 -33.15 -12.14
C PHE A 324 -1.39 -33.28 -11.11
N GLU A 325 -2.38 -34.17 -11.28
CA GLU A 325 -3.55 -34.24 -10.40
C GLU A 325 -3.18 -34.44 -8.92
N VAL A 326 -2.26 -35.35 -8.62
CA VAL A 326 -1.84 -35.65 -7.25
C VAL A 326 -1.13 -34.43 -6.65
N LYS A 327 -0.26 -33.76 -7.42
CA LYS A 327 0.41 -32.52 -7.02
C LYS A 327 -0.60 -31.41 -6.70
N ASP A 328 -1.60 -31.23 -7.55
CA ASP A 328 -2.62 -30.19 -7.38
C ASP A 328 -3.44 -30.44 -6.12
N VAL A 329 -3.83 -31.70 -5.88
CA VAL A 329 -4.54 -32.12 -4.65
C VAL A 329 -3.66 -31.94 -3.42
N MET A 330 -2.38 -32.34 -3.46
CA MET A 330 -1.45 -32.15 -2.34
C MET A 330 -1.27 -30.69 -1.99
N ASN A 331 -1.22 -29.80 -2.97
CA ASN A 331 -1.13 -28.36 -2.72
C ASN A 331 -2.37 -27.85 -1.95
N ILE A 332 -3.58 -28.28 -2.35
CA ILE A 332 -4.81 -27.91 -1.65
C ILE A 332 -4.85 -28.52 -0.24
N ALA A 333 -4.51 -29.81 -0.13
CA ALA A 333 -4.49 -30.50 1.17
C ALA A 333 -3.51 -29.85 2.15
N THR A 334 -2.31 -29.42 1.69
CA THR A 334 -1.35 -28.67 2.50
C THR A 334 -1.97 -27.38 3.05
N MET A 335 -2.65 -26.61 2.21
CA MET A 335 -3.27 -25.36 2.62
C MET A 335 -4.41 -25.53 3.61
N ILE A 336 -5.11 -26.67 3.55
CA ILE A 336 -6.20 -26.98 4.48
C ILE A 336 -5.64 -27.46 5.82
N VAL A 337 -4.62 -28.33 5.82
CA VAL A 337 -4.06 -28.95 7.04
C VAL A 337 -3.08 -28.03 7.77
N ASP A 338 -2.40 -27.15 7.03
CA ASP A 338 -1.49 -26.16 7.58
C ASP A 338 -1.94 -24.73 7.21
N PRO A 339 -3.06 -24.28 7.78
CA PRO A 339 -3.59 -22.97 7.46
C PRO A 339 -2.72 -21.80 7.92
N ASP A 340 -1.76 -22.03 8.80
CA ASP A 340 -0.86 -20.99 9.31
C ASP A 340 0.53 -21.00 8.65
N GLY A 341 0.83 -21.98 7.79
CA GLY A 341 2.11 -22.11 7.11
C GLY A 341 3.27 -22.39 8.06
N LYS A 342 3.02 -23.16 9.12
CA LYS A 342 4.05 -23.57 10.12
C LYS A 342 4.76 -24.86 9.74
N GLY A 343 4.33 -25.49 8.65
CA GLY A 343 4.75 -26.82 8.23
C GLY A 343 3.99 -27.93 8.96
N LEU A 344 3.98 -29.12 8.37
CA LEU A 344 3.39 -30.32 8.97
C LEU A 344 4.35 -30.88 10.03
N ASN A 345 4.26 -30.37 11.27
CA ASN A 345 5.27 -30.65 12.30
C ASN A 345 4.95 -31.91 13.13
N ASP A 346 3.67 -32.26 13.29
CA ASP A 346 3.27 -33.39 14.08
C ASP A 346 2.79 -34.58 13.24
N HIS A 347 2.70 -35.76 13.91
CA HIS A 347 2.25 -37.01 13.28
C HIS A 347 0.82 -36.92 12.74
N TRP A 348 -0.08 -36.26 13.47
CA TRP A 348 -1.49 -36.16 13.15
C TRP A 348 -1.73 -35.32 11.92
N GLN A 349 -1.01 -34.21 11.80
CA GLN A 349 -1.06 -33.35 10.61
C GLN A 349 -0.53 -34.08 9.36
N LYS A 350 0.62 -34.77 9.47
CA LYS A 350 1.20 -35.52 8.35
C LYS A 350 0.29 -36.63 7.85
N THR A 351 -0.26 -37.39 8.79
CA THR A 351 -1.17 -38.48 8.43
C THR A 351 -2.52 -37.97 7.95
N GLY A 352 -3.03 -36.93 8.59
CA GLY A 352 -4.25 -36.22 8.14
C GLY A 352 -4.12 -35.63 6.76
N PHE A 353 -2.97 -35.07 6.40
CA PHE A 353 -2.65 -34.59 5.05
C PHE A 353 -2.69 -35.74 4.02
N ALA A 354 -2.06 -36.88 4.30
CA ALA A 354 -2.06 -38.02 3.39
C ALA A 354 -3.48 -38.58 3.19
N LEU A 355 -4.25 -38.69 4.29
CA LEU A 355 -5.65 -39.10 4.22
C LEU A 355 -6.49 -38.10 3.43
N LEU A 356 -6.39 -36.80 3.69
CA LEU A 356 -7.13 -35.76 2.98
C LEU A 356 -6.85 -35.79 1.49
N THR A 357 -5.58 -35.95 1.09
CA THR A 357 -5.17 -36.08 -0.31
C THR A 357 -5.91 -37.23 -0.98
N SER A 358 -5.96 -38.41 -0.36
CA SER A 358 -6.60 -39.58 -0.95
C SER A 358 -8.13 -39.47 -0.97
N VAL A 359 -8.75 -38.84 0.04
CA VAL A 359 -10.21 -38.63 0.07
C VAL A 359 -10.62 -37.58 -0.98
N ILE A 360 -9.86 -36.51 -1.17
CA ILE A 360 -10.12 -35.53 -2.25
C ILE A 360 -10.08 -36.24 -3.61
N LEU A 361 -9.03 -37.03 -3.90
CA LEU A 361 -8.95 -37.81 -5.15
C LEU A 361 -10.16 -38.75 -5.32
N HIS A 362 -10.51 -39.51 -4.28
CA HIS A 362 -11.66 -40.41 -4.33
C HIS A 362 -12.98 -39.69 -4.63
N VAL A 363 -13.21 -38.54 -3.94
CA VAL A 363 -14.41 -37.74 -4.17
C VAL A 363 -14.47 -37.19 -5.59
N LEU A 364 -13.33 -36.72 -6.10
CA LEU A 364 -13.25 -36.19 -7.50
C LEU A 364 -13.55 -37.26 -8.56
N TYR A 365 -13.16 -38.52 -8.35
CA TYR A 365 -13.41 -39.60 -9.28
C TYR A 365 -14.79 -40.25 -9.10
N ALA A 366 -15.15 -40.55 -7.85
CA ALA A 366 -16.23 -41.50 -7.58
C ALA A 366 -17.51 -40.87 -7.00
N MET A 367 -17.43 -39.66 -6.41
CA MET A 367 -18.59 -39.08 -5.72
C MET A 367 -19.30 -38.02 -6.57
N PRO A 368 -20.65 -37.86 -6.43
CA PRO A 368 -21.38 -36.81 -7.13
C PRO A 368 -21.08 -35.41 -6.62
N ASP A 369 -20.90 -35.24 -5.31
CA ASP A 369 -20.55 -33.95 -4.69
C ASP A 369 -19.03 -33.76 -4.67
N LYS A 370 -18.50 -33.19 -5.73
CA LYS A 370 -17.06 -32.96 -5.96
C LYS A 370 -16.60 -31.66 -5.34
N THR A 371 -16.96 -31.42 -4.09
CA THR A 371 -16.63 -30.20 -3.31
C THR A 371 -15.94 -30.56 -2.00
N LEU A 372 -15.37 -29.54 -1.33
CA LEU A 372 -14.82 -29.72 0.02
C LEU A 372 -15.90 -30.09 1.05
N ARG A 373 -17.17 -29.73 0.80
CA ARG A 373 -18.32 -30.25 1.57
C ARG A 373 -18.45 -31.77 1.36
N GLY A 374 -18.40 -32.25 0.11
CA GLY A 374 -18.44 -33.65 -0.23
C GLY A 374 -17.29 -34.44 0.43
N VAL A 375 -16.09 -33.87 0.43
CA VAL A 375 -14.92 -34.44 1.14
C VAL A 375 -15.18 -34.54 2.64
N ALA A 376 -15.74 -33.49 3.26
CA ALA A 376 -16.07 -33.49 4.70
C ALA A 376 -17.21 -34.46 5.05
N ALA A 377 -18.12 -34.71 4.10
CA ALA A 377 -19.25 -35.64 4.28
C ALA A 377 -18.83 -37.09 4.13
N TYR A 378 -17.88 -37.41 3.25
CA TYR A 378 -17.56 -38.79 2.84
C TYR A 378 -17.21 -39.73 4.00
N LEU A 379 -16.30 -39.32 4.89
CA LEU A 379 -15.90 -40.13 6.05
C LEU A 379 -16.92 -40.16 7.21
N ASN A 380 -17.89 -39.25 7.15
CA ASN A 380 -18.98 -39.14 8.13
C ASN A 380 -20.35 -39.49 7.51
N ASP A 381 -20.37 -40.24 6.43
CA ASP A 381 -21.60 -40.61 5.75
C ASP A 381 -22.41 -41.56 6.71
N PRO A 382 -23.59 -41.14 7.17
CA PRO A 382 -24.39 -41.93 8.10
C PRO A 382 -24.93 -43.21 7.48
N SER A 383 -24.82 -43.41 6.16
CA SER A 383 -25.20 -44.63 5.47
C SER A 383 -24.15 -45.74 5.56
N LEU A 384 -22.95 -45.42 6.11
CA LEU A 384 -21.88 -46.39 6.25
C LEU A 384 -21.87 -46.96 7.68
N ASP A 385 -21.78 -48.29 7.78
CA ASP A 385 -21.74 -49.00 9.07
C ASP A 385 -20.50 -48.62 9.91
N SER A 386 -19.40 -48.30 9.26
CA SER A 386 -18.15 -47.89 9.88
C SER A 386 -17.27 -47.14 8.93
N VAL A 387 -16.28 -46.42 9.46
CA VAL A 387 -15.25 -45.73 8.67
C VAL A 387 -14.40 -46.71 7.88
N ASP A 388 -14.19 -47.91 8.38
CA ASP A 388 -13.48 -48.98 7.63
C ASP A 388 -14.23 -49.40 6.37
N THR A 389 -15.55 -49.32 6.36
CA THR A 389 -16.37 -49.50 5.14
C THR A 389 -16.08 -48.41 4.11
N ALA A 390 -15.86 -47.15 4.54
CA ALA A 390 -15.45 -46.07 3.64
C ALA A 390 -14.09 -46.36 3.00
N PHE A 391 -13.09 -46.77 3.79
CA PHE A 391 -11.78 -47.15 3.28
C PHE A 391 -11.82 -48.40 2.37
N ALA A 392 -12.59 -49.39 2.72
CA ALA A 392 -12.79 -50.55 1.86
C ALA A 392 -13.44 -50.17 0.49
N ARG A 393 -14.40 -49.22 0.51
CA ARG A 393 -14.99 -48.67 -0.70
C ARG A 393 -13.95 -47.94 -1.56
N MET A 394 -13.08 -47.10 -0.94
CA MET A 394 -11.98 -46.44 -1.65
C MET A 394 -11.04 -47.43 -2.35
N MET A 395 -10.77 -48.59 -1.74
CA MET A 395 -9.92 -49.64 -2.33
C MET A 395 -10.60 -50.46 -3.43
N GLN A 396 -11.92 -50.55 -3.45
CA GLN A 396 -12.68 -51.38 -4.36
C GLN A 396 -13.27 -50.58 -5.54
N THR A 397 -13.37 -49.27 -5.44
CA THR A 397 -13.96 -48.44 -6.49
C THR A 397 -13.02 -48.34 -7.67
N GLU A 398 -13.52 -48.68 -8.86
CA GLU A 398 -12.83 -48.46 -10.13
C GLU A 398 -12.86 -46.96 -10.47
N HIS A 399 -11.71 -46.27 -10.29
CA HIS A 399 -11.56 -44.84 -10.58
C HIS A 399 -11.26 -44.57 -12.07
N ASP A 400 -10.82 -45.60 -12.80
CA ASP A 400 -10.57 -45.59 -14.24
C ASP A 400 -11.20 -46.84 -14.88
N PRO A 401 -12.55 -46.91 -14.96
CA PRO A 401 -13.24 -48.11 -15.45
C PRO A 401 -12.87 -48.46 -16.90
N ASP A 402 -12.43 -47.46 -17.67
CA ASP A 402 -12.03 -47.66 -19.08
C ASP A 402 -10.55 -48.05 -19.23
N GLY A 403 -9.77 -48.07 -18.14
CA GLY A 403 -8.34 -48.42 -18.12
C GLY A 403 -7.45 -47.48 -18.92
N GLN A 404 -7.90 -46.24 -19.17
CA GLN A 404 -7.17 -45.27 -20.03
C GLN A 404 -5.93 -44.67 -19.36
N ARG A 405 -5.86 -44.72 -18.04
CA ARG A 405 -4.77 -44.10 -17.24
C ARG A 405 -3.53 -45.00 -17.15
N GLY A 406 -3.72 -46.32 -17.40
CA GLY A 406 -2.61 -47.26 -17.37
C GLY A 406 -1.95 -47.41 -15.97
N TRP A 407 -2.73 -47.23 -14.91
CA TRP A 407 -2.24 -47.37 -13.54
C TRP A 407 -1.78 -48.79 -13.23
N LYS A 408 -0.81 -48.91 -12.36
CA LYS A 408 -0.25 -50.16 -11.87
C LYS A 408 -0.34 -50.22 -10.36
N ASP A 409 -0.62 -51.40 -9.81
CA ASP A 409 -0.59 -51.67 -8.38
C ASP A 409 0.84 -51.78 -7.84
N GLY A 410 1.00 -52.00 -6.54
CA GLY A 410 2.29 -52.18 -5.89
C GLY A 410 3.13 -53.36 -6.39
N ASN A 411 2.54 -54.30 -7.15
CA ASN A 411 3.22 -55.43 -7.79
C ASN A 411 3.51 -55.17 -9.26
N GLY A 412 3.16 -53.99 -9.78
CA GLY A 412 3.33 -53.65 -11.20
C GLY A 412 2.26 -54.16 -12.12
N LEU A 413 1.17 -54.76 -11.60
CA LEU A 413 0.05 -55.26 -12.37
C LEU A 413 -0.92 -54.12 -12.68
N PRO A 414 -1.59 -54.15 -13.88
CA PRO A 414 -2.59 -53.13 -14.23
C PRO A 414 -3.73 -53.11 -13.20
N THR A 415 -4.15 -51.92 -12.82
CA THR A 415 -5.27 -51.69 -11.88
C THR A 415 -6.20 -50.58 -12.40
N LEU A 416 -7.50 -50.71 -12.13
CA LEU A 416 -8.52 -49.71 -12.40
C LEU A 416 -8.74 -48.79 -11.19
N VAL A 417 -8.12 -49.14 -10.06
CA VAL A 417 -8.15 -48.33 -8.82
C VAL A 417 -6.96 -47.40 -8.78
N HIS A 418 -7.20 -46.12 -8.43
CA HIS A 418 -6.14 -45.14 -8.31
C HIS A 418 -5.13 -45.56 -7.25
N PRO A 419 -3.82 -45.69 -7.56
CA PRO A 419 -2.81 -46.26 -6.64
C PRO A 419 -2.66 -45.49 -5.31
N VAL A 420 -2.67 -44.17 -5.35
CA VAL A 420 -2.53 -43.29 -4.15
C VAL A 420 -3.76 -43.48 -3.24
N ILE A 421 -4.96 -43.61 -3.79
CA ILE A 421 -6.19 -43.84 -3.04
C ILE A 421 -6.14 -45.20 -2.35
N ALA A 422 -5.83 -46.26 -3.11
CA ALA A 422 -5.76 -47.61 -2.60
C ALA A 422 -4.72 -47.77 -1.49
N GLN A 423 -3.53 -47.20 -1.67
CA GLN A 423 -2.43 -47.23 -0.70
C GLN A 423 -2.80 -46.53 0.63
N SER A 424 -3.33 -45.32 0.54
CA SER A 424 -3.70 -44.53 1.70
C SER A 424 -4.85 -45.18 2.48
N ALA A 425 -5.88 -45.66 1.78
CA ALA A 425 -7.00 -46.41 2.40
C ALA A 425 -6.51 -47.67 3.11
N LYS A 426 -5.60 -48.44 2.51
CA LYS A 426 -4.99 -49.61 3.14
C LYS A 426 -4.17 -49.26 4.38
N GLU A 427 -3.41 -48.16 4.29
CA GLU A 427 -2.66 -47.66 5.45
C GLU A 427 -3.60 -47.35 6.61
N MET A 428 -4.72 -46.68 6.35
CA MET A 428 -5.71 -46.33 7.38
C MET A 428 -6.38 -47.59 8.01
N ILE A 429 -6.73 -48.60 7.20
CA ILE A 429 -7.29 -49.84 7.72
C ILE A 429 -6.31 -50.57 8.66
N ASN A 430 -5.01 -50.49 8.35
CA ASN A 430 -3.98 -51.17 9.14
C ASN A 430 -3.63 -50.43 10.45
N LYS A 431 -4.10 -49.19 10.65
CA LYS A 431 -3.88 -48.44 11.88
C LYS A 431 -4.74 -48.96 13.04
N ALA A 432 -4.23 -48.87 14.26
CA ALA A 432 -5.02 -49.09 15.47
C ALA A 432 -6.20 -48.11 15.54
N ASP A 433 -7.33 -48.52 16.08
CA ASP A 433 -8.58 -47.74 16.10
C ASP A 433 -8.42 -46.36 16.74
N ASN A 434 -7.65 -46.26 17.82
CA ASN A 434 -7.39 -44.98 18.48
C ASN A 434 -6.58 -44.03 17.60
N GLU A 435 -5.57 -44.54 16.88
CA GLU A 435 -4.77 -43.72 15.94
C GLU A 435 -5.64 -43.30 14.77
N LYS A 436 -6.38 -44.23 14.16
CA LYS A 436 -7.31 -43.98 13.08
C LYS A 436 -8.31 -42.85 13.42
N SER A 437 -8.97 -42.99 14.58
CA SER A 437 -9.92 -42.02 15.11
C SER A 437 -9.27 -40.61 15.28
N GLY A 438 -8.04 -40.57 15.82
CA GLY A 438 -7.30 -39.31 15.99
C GLY A 438 -6.96 -38.63 14.67
N VAL A 439 -6.50 -39.39 13.67
CA VAL A 439 -6.22 -38.84 12.30
C VAL A 439 -7.48 -38.29 11.68
N ILE A 440 -8.59 -39.02 11.69
CA ILE A 440 -9.87 -38.59 11.13
C ILE A 440 -10.38 -37.35 11.84
N SER A 441 -10.36 -37.31 13.15
CA SER A 441 -10.77 -36.18 13.97
C SER A 441 -9.95 -34.89 13.62
N THR A 442 -8.64 -35.05 13.48
CA THR A 442 -7.75 -33.97 13.09
C THR A 442 -8.08 -33.45 11.69
N MET A 443 -8.21 -34.34 10.70
CA MET A 443 -8.60 -33.96 9.33
C MET A 443 -9.96 -33.24 9.30
N MET A 444 -10.94 -33.77 10.03
CA MET A 444 -12.29 -33.21 10.10
C MET A 444 -12.34 -31.82 10.75
N SER A 445 -11.42 -31.55 11.71
CA SER A 445 -11.32 -30.22 12.31
C SER A 445 -10.97 -29.14 11.28
N PHE A 446 -10.08 -29.45 10.35
CA PHE A 446 -9.71 -28.53 9.26
C PHE A 446 -10.82 -28.36 8.21
N LEU A 447 -11.66 -29.36 8.01
CA LEU A 447 -12.78 -29.32 7.07
C LEU A 447 -14.08 -28.73 7.66
N SER A 448 -14.09 -28.41 8.95
CA SER A 448 -15.28 -27.96 9.68
C SER A 448 -15.97 -26.76 9.05
N ILE A 449 -15.20 -25.82 8.49
CA ILE A 449 -15.71 -24.63 7.82
C ILE A 449 -16.59 -24.94 6.60
N TYR A 450 -16.27 -26.00 5.83
CA TYR A 450 -16.99 -26.38 4.61
C TYR A 450 -18.32 -27.11 4.88
N ARG A 451 -18.61 -27.44 6.15
CA ARG A 451 -19.88 -27.97 6.61
C ARG A 451 -20.94 -26.90 6.86
N ASP A 452 -20.53 -25.63 6.90
CA ASP A 452 -21.45 -24.48 7.00
C ASP A 452 -22.25 -24.37 5.68
N PRO A 453 -23.60 -24.39 5.74
CA PRO A 453 -24.44 -24.34 4.53
C PRO A 453 -24.19 -23.08 3.66
N ILE A 454 -23.84 -21.94 4.29
CA ILE A 454 -23.59 -20.69 3.57
C ILE A 454 -22.29 -20.83 2.76
N ILE A 455 -21.22 -21.32 3.38
CA ILE A 455 -19.94 -21.52 2.70
C ILE A 455 -20.05 -22.62 1.66
N ALA A 456 -20.72 -23.71 1.98
CA ALA A 456 -20.97 -24.82 1.06
C ALA A 456 -21.68 -24.36 -0.22
N LYS A 457 -22.65 -23.45 -0.11
CA LYS A 457 -23.32 -22.83 -1.26
C LYS A 457 -22.33 -22.11 -2.18
N TRP A 458 -21.46 -21.25 -1.63
CA TRP A 458 -20.53 -20.46 -2.44
C TRP A 458 -19.33 -21.25 -2.97
N THR A 459 -19.13 -22.46 -2.48
CA THR A 459 -18.06 -23.38 -2.92
C THR A 459 -18.59 -24.61 -3.66
N GLU A 460 -19.84 -24.60 -4.11
CA GLU A 460 -20.50 -25.74 -4.75
C GLU A 460 -20.01 -25.98 -6.20
N TYR A 461 -19.76 -24.90 -6.94
CA TYR A 461 -19.25 -24.91 -8.31
C TYR A 461 -18.48 -23.60 -8.56
N SER A 462 -17.91 -23.43 -9.77
CA SER A 462 -17.15 -22.23 -10.11
C SER A 462 -17.81 -21.45 -11.24
N ASP A 463 -18.05 -20.16 -11.02
CA ASP A 463 -18.49 -19.20 -12.04
C ASP A 463 -17.31 -18.64 -12.86
N PHE A 464 -16.07 -18.90 -12.44
CA PHE A 464 -14.84 -18.51 -13.12
C PHE A 464 -13.71 -19.52 -12.85
N ARG A 465 -12.66 -19.46 -13.66
CA ARG A 465 -11.39 -20.18 -13.43
C ARG A 465 -10.31 -19.17 -13.06
N ILE A 466 -9.33 -19.59 -12.27
CA ILE A 466 -8.18 -18.73 -11.92
C ILE A 466 -7.47 -18.24 -13.19
N ALA A 467 -7.35 -19.07 -14.21
CA ALA A 467 -6.76 -18.71 -15.50
C ALA A 467 -7.45 -17.49 -16.14
N ASP A 468 -8.76 -17.32 -15.96
CA ASP A 468 -9.52 -16.19 -16.52
C ASP A 468 -8.99 -14.83 -16.06
N LEU A 469 -8.35 -14.77 -14.88
CA LEU A 469 -7.77 -13.53 -14.36
C LEU A 469 -6.68 -12.94 -15.28
N GLN A 470 -5.99 -13.79 -16.06
CA GLN A 470 -5.00 -13.30 -17.04
C GLN A 470 -5.38 -13.58 -18.50
N ASP A 471 -6.24 -14.58 -18.78
CA ASP A 471 -6.47 -15.10 -20.13
C ASP A 471 -7.82 -14.72 -20.73
N ALA A 472 -8.74 -14.15 -19.97
CA ALA A 472 -10.05 -13.72 -20.46
C ALA A 472 -9.95 -12.75 -21.65
N ASP A 473 -11.06 -12.57 -22.37
CA ASP A 473 -11.16 -11.60 -23.48
C ASP A 473 -11.11 -10.14 -23.00
N ARG A 474 -11.54 -9.89 -21.77
CA ARG A 474 -11.58 -8.58 -21.09
C ARG A 474 -11.01 -8.70 -19.68
N PRO A 475 -10.48 -7.61 -19.12
CA PRO A 475 -9.95 -7.64 -17.76
C PRO A 475 -10.98 -8.09 -16.73
N VAL A 476 -10.54 -8.84 -15.74
CA VAL A 476 -11.35 -9.36 -14.63
C VAL A 476 -11.06 -8.59 -13.35
N SER A 477 -12.11 -8.19 -12.65
CA SER A 477 -12.02 -7.58 -11.31
C SER A 477 -12.68 -8.50 -10.30
N LEU A 478 -11.86 -9.28 -9.59
CA LEU A 478 -12.30 -10.20 -8.54
C LEU A 478 -12.17 -9.50 -7.18
N TYR A 479 -13.28 -9.40 -6.46
CA TYR A 479 -13.32 -8.87 -5.09
C TYR A 479 -13.54 -10.02 -4.13
N LEU A 480 -12.57 -10.27 -3.26
CA LEU A 480 -12.65 -11.23 -2.16
C LEU A 480 -13.20 -10.49 -0.93
N VAL A 481 -14.52 -10.58 -0.74
CA VAL A 481 -15.23 -9.81 0.28
C VAL A 481 -15.47 -10.65 1.51
N THR A 482 -15.00 -10.17 2.67
CA THR A 482 -15.24 -10.80 3.95
C THR A 482 -15.79 -9.78 4.94
N SER A 483 -16.84 -10.15 5.72
CA SER A 483 -17.28 -9.27 6.80
C SER A 483 -16.24 -9.23 7.93
N PRO A 484 -16.15 -8.13 8.70
CA PRO A 484 -15.23 -8.07 9.84
C PRO A 484 -15.46 -9.17 10.89
N GLU A 485 -16.72 -9.62 11.09
CA GLU A 485 -17.07 -10.69 12.03
C GLU A 485 -16.62 -12.07 11.51
N ASP A 486 -16.71 -12.31 10.20
CA ASP A 486 -16.34 -13.57 9.55
C ASP A 486 -14.87 -13.65 9.16
N LYS A 487 -14.11 -12.58 9.31
CA LYS A 487 -12.72 -12.50 8.85
C LYS A 487 -11.86 -13.69 9.29
N ASN A 488 -11.94 -14.04 10.57
CA ASN A 488 -11.14 -15.15 11.10
C ASN A 488 -11.68 -16.52 10.65
N ARG A 489 -12.99 -16.66 10.56
CA ARG A 489 -13.66 -17.89 10.12
C ARG A 489 -13.39 -18.19 8.64
N LEU A 490 -13.45 -17.18 7.77
CA LEU A 490 -13.24 -17.32 6.33
C LEU A 490 -11.76 -17.26 5.92
N LYS A 491 -10.86 -16.90 6.83
CA LYS A 491 -9.42 -16.78 6.56
C LYS A 491 -8.84 -17.99 5.84
N PRO A 492 -9.10 -19.26 6.24
CA PRO A 492 -8.55 -20.43 5.54
C PRO A 492 -8.97 -20.51 4.08
N LEU A 493 -10.25 -20.24 3.77
CA LEU A 493 -10.76 -20.28 2.39
C LEU A 493 -10.16 -19.17 1.52
N ILE A 494 -10.09 -17.92 2.03
CA ILE A 494 -9.47 -16.81 1.29
C ILE A 494 -7.98 -17.07 1.01
N ARG A 495 -7.28 -17.64 2.00
CA ARG A 495 -5.87 -18.06 1.83
C ARG A 495 -5.71 -19.13 0.77
N LEU A 496 -6.61 -20.12 0.76
CA LEU A 496 -6.63 -21.19 -0.27
C LEU A 496 -6.78 -20.60 -1.67
N VAL A 497 -7.73 -19.68 -1.87
CA VAL A 497 -7.94 -18.99 -3.16
C VAL A 497 -6.69 -18.21 -3.59
N LEU A 498 -6.11 -17.40 -2.70
CA LEU A 498 -4.92 -16.61 -2.99
C LEU A 498 -3.68 -17.48 -3.28
N ASN A 499 -3.54 -18.59 -2.55
CA ASN A 499 -2.47 -19.55 -2.79
C ASN A 499 -2.61 -20.21 -4.18
N GLN A 500 -3.82 -20.67 -4.53
CA GLN A 500 -4.08 -21.24 -5.86
C GLN A 500 -3.80 -20.23 -6.98
N ILE A 501 -4.16 -18.94 -6.79
CA ILE A 501 -3.84 -17.86 -7.74
C ILE A 501 -2.31 -17.75 -7.90
N ALA A 502 -1.57 -17.68 -6.80
CA ALA A 502 -0.12 -17.55 -6.85
C ALA A 502 0.56 -18.77 -7.48
N SER A 503 0.15 -19.99 -7.07
CA SER A 503 0.72 -21.24 -7.57
C SER A 503 0.45 -21.45 -9.07
N GLN A 504 -0.76 -21.14 -9.54
CA GLN A 504 -1.13 -21.31 -10.94
C GLN A 504 -0.38 -20.34 -11.86
N PHE A 505 -0.20 -19.09 -11.43
CA PHE A 505 0.51 -18.11 -12.27
C PHE A 505 2.03 -18.22 -12.19
N THR A 506 2.60 -18.94 -11.23
CA THR A 506 4.04 -19.23 -11.17
C THR A 506 4.42 -20.57 -11.82
N ALA A 507 3.47 -21.29 -12.42
CA ALA A 507 3.73 -22.52 -13.14
C ALA A 507 4.59 -22.25 -14.39
N GLU A 508 5.52 -23.18 -14.70
CA GLU A 508 6.45 -23.07 -15.84
C GLU A 508 5.71 -22.91 -17.17
N GLU A 509 4.58 -23.55 -17.32
CA GLU A 509 3.70 -23.52 -18.51
C GLU A 509 3.21 -22.09 -18.84
N ARG A 510 3.27 -21.17 -17.92
CA ARG A 510 2.84 -19.76 -18.08
C ARG A 510 3.90 -18.87 -18.76
N LEU A 511 5.06 -19.42 -19.08
CA LEU A 511 6.14 -18.72 -19.79
C LEU A 511 6.19 -19.16 -21.26
N GLU A 512 6.59 -18.23 -22.12
CA GLU A 512 6.87 -18.49 -23.53
C GLU A 512 8.12 -17.72 -23.99
N ALA A 513 8.80 -18.27 -24.98
CA ALA A 513 9.90 -17.58 -25.64
C ALA A 513 9.36 -16.74 -26.80
N LYS A 514 9.49 -15.41 -26.70
CA LYS A 514 9.04 -14.45 -27.73
C LYS A 514 10.13 -13.40 -27.97
N ASP A 515 10.50 -13.21 -29.24
CA ASP A 515 11.50 -12.22 -29.66
C ASP A 515 12.84 -12.32 -28.91
N GLY A 516 13.30 -13.54 -28.59
CA GLY A 516 14.55 -13.80 -27.85
C GLY A 516 14.48 -13.45 -26.35
N ARG A 517 13.28 -13.31 -25.80
CA ARG A 517 13.02 -13.07 -24.38
C ARG A 517 11.98 -14.06 -23.86
N VAL A 518 12.09 -14.39 -22.56
CA VAL A 518 11.04 -15.13 -21.87
C VAL A 518 9.99 -14.11 -21.39
N VAL A 519 8.74 -14.33 -21.73
CA VAL A 519 7.59 -13.49 -21.38
C VAL A 519 6.46 -14.33 -20.82
N ALA A 520 5.61 -13.74 -20.00
CA ALA A 520 4.41 -14.39 -19.52
C ALA A 520 3.34 -14.45 -20.62
N LYS A 521 2.62 -15.59 -20.73
CA LYS A 521 1.61 -15.85 -21.76
C LYS A 521 0.32 -15.04 -21.60
N GLY A 522 -0.03 -14.60 -20.41
CA GLY A 522 -1.32 -13.97 -20.10
C GLY A 522 -1.59 -12.70 -20.94
N LYS A 523 -2.84 -12.50 -21.35
CA LYS A 523 -3.32 -11.32 -22.06
C LYS A 523 -3.36 -10.09 -21.16
N HIS A 524 -3.63 -10.29 -19.86
CA HIS A 524 -3.79 -9.26 -18.86
C HIS A 524 -2.71 -9.36 -17.80
N ARG A 525 -2.27 -8.19 -17.29
CA ARG A 525 -1.49 -8.13 -16.06
C ARG A 525 -2.44 -8.22 -14.88
N LEU A 526 -2.04 -8.95 -13.85
CA LEU A 526 -2.82 -9.13 -12.64
C LEU A 526 -2.25 -8.30 -11.49
N LEU A 527 -3.07 -7.46 -10.87
CA LEU A 527 -2.76 -6.79 -9.61
C LEU A 527 -3.41 -7.56 -8.45
N LEU A 528 -2.62 -7.99 -7.48
CA LEU A 528 -3.12 -8.46 -6.19
C LEU A 528 -3.06 -7.30 -5.20
N LEU A 529 -4.19 -6.68 -4.91
CA LEU A 529 -4.33 -5.55 -3.99
C LEU A 529 -4.86 -6.06 -2.65
N LEU A 530 -3.95 -6.17 -1.67
CA LEU A 530 -4.24 -6.72 -0.34
C LEU A 530 -4.26 -5.59 0.69
N ASP A 531 -5.45 -5.02 0.94
CA ASP A 531 -5.64 -3.82 1.78
C ASP A 531 -5.30 -4.06 3.27
N GLU A 532 -5.32 -5.29 3.73
CA GLU A 532 -4.92 -5.69 5.08
C GLU A 532 -4.11 -6.99 5.00
N PHE A 533 -2.92 -6.91 4.37
CA PHE A 533 -2.10 -8.07 4.07
C PHE A 533 -1.80 -8.96 5.31
N PRO A 534 -1.38 -8.41 6.48
CA PRO A 534 -1.10 -9.24 7.66
C PRO A 534 -2.30 -10.00 8.20
N SER A 535 -3.52 -9.55 7.89
CA SER A 535 -4.74 -10.23 8.36
C SER A 535 -4.91 -11.64 7.80
N LEU A 536 -4.27 -11.91 6.67
CA LEU A 536 -4.26 -13.23 6.04
C LEU A 536 -3.30 -14.20 6.73
N GLY A 537 -2.41 -13.71 7.60
CA GLY A 537 -1.33 -14.51 8.20
C GLY A 537 -0.24 -14.85 7.17
N LYS A 538 0.64 -15.76 7.54
CA LYS A 538 1.75 -16.19 6.69
C LYS A 538 1.23 -16.97 5.47
N LEU A 539 1.53 -16.49 4.28
CA LEU A 539 1.29 -17.16 2.99
C LEU A 539 2.64 -17.56 2.41
N ASP A 540 3.05 -18.82 2.62
CA ASP A 540 4.38 -19.30 2.21
C ASP A 540 4.59 -19.18 0.71
N VAL A 541 3.58 -19.48 -0.07
CA VAL A 541 3.64 -19.35 -1.52
C VAL A 541 3.98 -17.93 -1.98
N PHE A 542 3.51 -16.90 -1.25
CA PHE A 542 3.91 -15.53 -1.54
C PHE A 542 5.34 -15.26 -1.14
N LEU A 543 5.79 -15.78 0.01
CA LEU A 543 7.17 -15.61 0.47
C LEU A 543 8.16 -16.22 -0.53
N ASP A 544 7.85 -17.41 -1.02
CA ASP A 544 8.72 -18.18 -1.93
C ASP A 544 8.67 -17.63 -3.37
N SER A 545 7.51 -17.14 -3.81
CA SER A 545 7.31 -16.71 -5.20
C SER A 545 7.41 -15.20 -5.43
N ILE A 546 7.46 -14.37 -4.37
CA ILE A 546 7.44 -12.90 -4.51
C ILE A 546 8.52 -12.37 -5.45
N ALA A 547 9.70 -12.97 -5.45
CA ALA A 547 10.80 -12.58 -6.33
C ALA A 547 10.50 -12.86 -7.82
N PHE A 548 9.60 -13.80 -8.13
CA PHE A 548 9.32 -14.26 -9.48
C PHE A 548 8.01 -13.74 -10.05
N LEU A 549 7.01 -13.48 -9.20
CA LEU A 549 5.65 -13.05 -9.58
C LEU A 549 5.63 -11.92 -10.61
N ALA A 550 6.54 -10.95 -10.48
CA ALA A 550 6.67 -9.85 -11.43
C ALA A 550 6.97 -10.32 -12.87
N GLY A 551 7.77 -11.40 -13.01
CA GLY A 551 8.09 -12.04 -14.30
C GLY A 551 6.89 -12.73 -14.95
N TYR A 552 5.90 -13.13 -14.16
CA TYR A 552 4.65 -13.75 -14.60
C TYR A 552 3.48 -12.77 -14.75
N ASN A 553 3.76 -11.48 -14.90
CA ASN A 553 2.77 -10.41 -15.00
C ASN A 553 1.85 -10.26 -13.77
N VAL A 554 2.29 -10.71 -12.60
CA VAL A 554 1.58 -10.54 -11.33
C VAL A 554 2.26 -9.49 -10.48
N LYS A 555 1.54 -8.44 -10.12
CA LYS A 555 2.02 -7.35 -9.28
C LYS A 555 1.32 -7.37 -7.93
N LEU A 556 2.10 -7.24 -6.86
CA LEU A 556 1.57 -7.12 -5.50
C LEU A 556 1.49 -5.65 -5.08
N TYR A 557 0.38 -5.29 -4.47
CA TYR A 557 0.18 -4.04 -3.75
C TYR A 557 -0.24 -4.40 -2.32
N LEU A 558 0.75 -4.45 -1.44
CA LEU A 558 0.59 -4.92 -0.07
C LEU A 558 0.44 -3.74 0.87
N ILE A 559 -0.56 -3.77 1.75
CA ILE A 559 -0.76 -2.74 2.76
C ILE A 559 -0.72 -3.39 4.14
N THR A 560 0.12 -2.84 5.02
CA THR A 560 0.24 -3.23 6.43
C THR A 560 0.08 -2.01 7.32
N GLN A 561 -0.25 -2.20 8.59
CA GLN A 561 -0.36 -1.10 9.54
C GLN A 561 1.01 -0.72 10.13
N ASP A 562 1.82 -1.71 10.44
CA ASP A 562 3.15 -1.55 11.02
C ASP A 562 4.08 -2.72 10.65
N ILE A 563 5.38 -2.56 10.94
CA ILE A 563 6.38 -3.59 10.66
C ILE A 563 6.24 -4.79 11.59
N ALA A 564 5.81 -4.58 12.83
CA ALA A 564 5.69 -5.63 13.82
C ALA A 564 4.68 -6.70 13.40
N GLN A 565 3.62 -6.32 12.67
CA GLN A 565 2.67 -7.30 12.11
C GLN A 565 3.30 -8.23 11.07
N LEU A 566 4.31 -7.77 10.34
CA LEU A 566 5.04 -8.61 9.38
C LEU A 566 6.08 -9.47 10.10
N GLU A 567 6.72 -8.93 11.14
CA GLU A 567 7.79 -9.58 11.89
C GLU A 567 7.29 -10.55 12.99
N ASP A 568 5.99 -10.59 13.25
CA ASP A 568 5.39 -11.51 14.23
C ASP A 568 5.75 -12.97 13.87
N GLU A 569 6.32 -13.70 14.82
CA GLU A 569 6.74 -15.10 14.63
C GLU A 569 5.54 -16.07 14.65
N GLY A 570 4.43 -15.69 15.30
CA GLY A 570 3.26 -16.53 15.46
C GLY A 570 2.27 -16.44 14.30
N HIS A 571 1.99 -15.22 13.82
CA HIS A 571 0.94 -14.96 12.84
C HIS A 571 1.44 -14.17 11.61
N GLY A 572 2.66 -13.66 11.63
CA GLY A 572 3.33 -12.96 10.54
C GLY A 572 4.34 -13.86 9.83
N TYR A 573 5.34 -13.22 9.26
CA TYR A 573 6.37 -13.86 8.46
C TYR A 573 7.69 -14.06 9.21
N GLY A 574 7.77 -13.65 10.47
CA GLY A 574 9.01 -13.55 11.24
C GLY A 574 9.95 -12.49 10.64
N LYS A 575 11.01 -12.16 11.36
CA LYS A 575 11.98 -11.12 10.93
C LYS A 575 12.62 -11.43 9.57
N ALA A 576 12.96 -12.69 9.31
CA ALA A 576 13.60 -13.09 8.06
C ALA A 576 12.63 -12.97 6.86
N GLY A 577 11.40 -13.49 6.99
CA GLY A 577 10.39 -13.42 5.96
C GLY A 577 9.91 -11.98 5.70
N ALA A 578 9.72 -11.18 6.75
CA ALA A 578 9.41 -9.75 6.62
C ALA A 578 10.48 -9.00 5.83
N LYS A 579 11.76 -9.27 6.12
CA LYS A 579 12.90 -8.70 5.38
C LYS A 579 12.90 -9.11 3.91
N THR A 580 12.54 -10.35 3.59
CA THR A 580 12.41 -10.85 2.21
C THR A 580 11.28 -10.11 1.47
N ILE A 581 10.09 -9.98 2.09
CA ILE A 581 8.96 -9.26 1.48
C ILE A 581 9.31 -7.79 1.23
N ILE A 582 9.87 -7.11 2.24
CA ILE A 582 10.26 -5.70 2.14
C ILE A 582 11.34 -5.51 1.06
N GLY A 583 12.31 -6.42 0.97
CA GLY A 583 13.40 -6.39 -0.02
C GLY A 583 12.91 -6.53 -1.45
N ASN A 584 11.86 -7.30 -1.68
CA ASN A 584 11.26 -7.48 -3.01
C ASN A 584 10.26 -6.38 -3.40
N CYS A 585 9.89 -5.49 -2.47
CA CYS A 585 9.03 -4.35 -2.76
C CYS A 585 9.89 -3.12 -3.10
N HIS A 586 10.01 -2.82 -4.40
CA HIS A 586 10.79 -1.70 -4.92
C HIS A 586 10.25 -0.34 -4.51
N ILE A 587 8.93 -0.23 -4.47
CA ILE A 587 8.23 0.96 -4.04
C ILE A 587 7.70 0.74 -2.63
N ARG A 588 8.05 1.65 -1.73
CA ARG A 588 7.56 1.63 -0.35
C ARG A 588 6.96 2.99 -0.03
N ALA A 589 5.87 2.99 0.71
CA ALA A 589 5.25 4.22 1.18
C ALA A 589 4.94 4.10 2.67
N ALA A 590 5.09 5.19 3.41
CA ALA A 590 4.81 5.24 4.83
C ALA A 590 4.00 6.49 5.18
N TYR A 591 2.93 6.30 5.95
CA TYR A 591 2.21 7.34 6.66
C TYR A 591 2.82 7.51 8.06
N ALA A 592 2.36 8.50 8.84
CA ALA A 592 2.76 8.61 10.23
C ALA A 592 2.48 7.30 10.98
N PRO A 593 3.50 6.54 11.43
CA PRO A 593 3.29 5.30 12.16
C PRO A 593 2.88 5.58 13.60
N ASN A 594 2.13 4.64 14.19
CA ASN A 594 1.77 4.70 15.61
C ASN A 594 2.80 4.02 16.51
N GLN A 595 3.72 3.23 15.94
CA GLN A 595 4.71 2.44 16.68
C GLN A 595 6.12 2.95 16.46
N VAL A 596 6.91 2.96 17.53
CA VAL A 596 8.29 3.46 17.53
C VAL A 596 9.21 2.63 16.65
N GLU A 597 9.01 1.30 16.62
CA GLU A 597 9.78 0.37 15.79
C GLU A 597 9.63 0.70 14.31
N THR A 598 8.39 0.91 13.86
CA THR A 598 8.10 1.32 12.48
C THR A 598 8.68 2.71 12.18
N ALA A 599 8.57 3.65 13.12
CA ALA A 599 9.14 4.99 12.96
C ALA A 599 10.67 4.95 12.85
N LYS A 600 11.32 4.13 13.68
CA LYS A 600 12.77 3.91 13.63
C LYS A 600 13.19 3.30 12.31
N TRP A 601 12.50 2.25 11.87
CA TRP A 601 12.78 1.61 10.59
C TRP A 601 12.64 2.57 9.40
N VAL A 602 11.60 3.43 9.39
CA VAL A 602 11.41 4.47 8.37
C VAL A 602 12.53 5.51 8.44
N SER A 603 12.92 5.96 9.64
CA SER A 603 14.04 6.89 9.85
C SER A 603 15.37 6.33 9.32
N ASP A 604 15.64 5.05 9.59
CA ASP A 604 16.83 4.36 9.09
C ASP A 604 16.84 4.29 7.55
N MET A 605 15.69 4.04 6.91
CA MET A 605 15.55 4.04 5.45
C MET A 605 15.74 5.43 4.83
N LEU A 606 15.40 6.50 5.53
CA LEU A 606 15.63 7.88 5.06
C LEU A 606 17.12 8.22 4.98
N GLY A 607 17.94 7.50 5.75
CA GLY A 607 19.38 7.73 5.82
C GLY A 607 19.76 9.00 6.60
N THR A 608 21.08 9.25 6.65
CA THR A 608 21.64 10.35 7.41
C THR A 608 22.20 11.45 6.51
N ARG A 609 22.22 12.67 7.04
CA ARG A 609 22.87 13.82 6.40
C ARG A 609 23.86 14.46 7.33
N THR A 610 24.84 15.13 6.77
CA THR A 610 25.79 15.97 7.51
C THR A 610 25.12 17.28 7.89
N VAL A 611 25.11 17.61 9.17
CA VAL A 611 24.64 18.89 9.71
C VAL A 611 25.81 19.62 10.32
N THR A 612 25.91 20.91 9.98
CA THR A 612 26.92 21.81 10.55
C THR A 612 26.39 22.39 11.84
N MET A 613 27.14 22.26 12.94
CA MET A 613 26.86 22.91 14.19
C MET A 613 27.93 23.97 14.42
N GLU A 614 27.51 25.20 14.65
CA GLU A 614 28.38 26.31 15.11
C GLU A 614 28.28 26.38 16.63
N ASN A 615 29.40 26.13 17.32
CA ASN A 615 29.52 26.33 18.76
C ASN A 615 30.22 27.65 19.00
N ASP A 616 29.47 28.64 19.43
CA ASP A 616 30.04 29.93 19.87
C ASP A 616 30.46 29.84 21.34
N ASN A 617 31.72 29.74 21.57
CA ASN A 617 32.31 29.83 22.92
C ASN A 617 32.66 31.28 23.23
N GLN A 618 32.00 31.84 24.24
CA GLN A 618 32.37 33.13 24.83
C GLN A 618 33.23 32.87 26.05
N SER A 619 34.49 33.24 26.00
CA SER A 619 35.34 33.26 27.19
C SER A 619 35.26 34.65 27.86
N PHE A 620 34.85 34.66 29.13
CA PHE A 620 34.92 35.84 29.97
C PHE A 620 36.20 35.76 30.80
N ASP A 621 37.11 36.67 30.55
CA ASP A 621 38.22 36.86 31.48
C ASP A 621 37.73 37.70 32.67
N GLY A 622 37.74 37.13 33.89
CA GLY A 622 37.14 37.69 35.10
C GLY A 622 37.86 38.92 35.66
N SER A 623 38.76 39.53 34.91
CA SER A 623 39.47 40.74 35.31
C SER A 623 38.60 41.97 35.04
N LEU A 624 38.43 42.83 36.13
CA LEU A 624 37.62 44.06 36.11
C LEU A 624 38.15 45.14 35.12
N LEU A 625 39.30 44.91 34.48
CA LEU A 625 39.93 45.80 33.51
C LEU A 625 40.12 45.24 32.08
N ALA A 626 39.75 44.01 31.84
CA ALA A 626 39.94 43.37 30.51
C ALA A 626 38.72 43.58 29.64
N GLN A 627 38.80 44.53 28.71
CA GLN A 627 37.81 44.72 27.64
C GLN A 627 37.86 43.67 26.50
N ASN A 628 38.65 42.60 26.64
CA ASN A 628 38.76 41.56 25.60
C ASN A 628 37.73 40.44 25.82
N ARG A 629 36.66 40.53 25.08
CA ARG A 629 35.74 39.41 24.88
C ARG A 629 36.30 38.51 23.75
N GLY A 630 36.85 37.36 24.10
CA GLY A 630 37.26 36.38 23.12
C GLY A 630 36.03 35.64 22.58
N TYR A 631 35.75 35.79 21.30
CA TYR A 631 34.77 34.98 20.60
C TYR A 631 35.53 33.90 19.82
N SER A 632 35.21 32.63 20.08
CA SER A 632 35.71 31.52 19.29
C SER A 632 34.52 30.77 18.74
N THR A 633 34.38 30.77 17.41
CA THR A 633 33.37 29.96 16.74
C THR A 633 34.02 28.69 16.21
N SER A 634 33.62 27.53 16.72
CA SER A 634 34.06 26.24 16.18
C SER A 634 32.93 25.60 15.34
N ILE A 635 33.29 25.14 14.15
CA ILE A 635 32.35 24.42 13.25
C ILE A 635 32.58 22.94 13.46
N SER A 636 31.54 22.21 13.88
CA SER A 636 31.51 20.74 13.95
C SER A 636 30.52 20.15 12.97
N TYR A 637 30.90 19.03 12.39
CA TYR A 637 30.02 18.26 11.50
C TYR A 637 29.45 17.08 12.27
N GLN A 638 28.12 16.94 12.26
CA GLN A 638 27.43 15.83 12.93
C GLN A 638 26.53 15.07 11.97
N SER A 639 26.42 13.76 12.21
CA SER A 639 25.45 12.91 11.53
C SER A 639 24.06 13.12 12.12
N ARG A 640 23.06 13.38 11.28
CA ARG A 640 21.66 13.45 11.70
C ARG A 640 20.80 12.69 10.68
N PRO A 641 19.85 11.84 11.11
CA PRO A 641 18.85 11.29 10.21
C PRO A 641 18.11 12.40 9.45
N LEU A 642 17.67 12.11 8.23
CA LEU A 642 16.89 13.07 7.44
C LEU A 642 15.59 13.47 8.17
N LEU A 643 14.92 12.49 8.80
CA LEU A 643 13.95 12.67 9.89
C LEU A 643 14.32 11.73 11.03
N THR A 644 14.24 12.22 12.27
CA THR A 644 14.34 11.35 13.46
C THR A 644 13.08 10.50 13.62
N PRO A 645 13.11 9.39 14.38
CA PRO A 645 11.90 8.61 14.66
C PRO A 645 10.74 9.45 15.19
N ASP A 646 11.01 10.42 16.06
CA ASP A 646 10.00 11.33 16.62
C ASP A 646 9.36 12.21 15.52
N GLU A 647 10.19 12.72 14.58
CA GLU A 647 9.71 13.50 13.44
C GLU A 647 8.90 12.66 12.45
N VAL A 648 9.21 11.36 12.31
CA VAL A 648 8.43 10.42 11.52
C VAL A 648 7.08 10.16 12.17
N MET A 649 7.02 9.96 13.49
CA MET A 649 5.77 9.78 14.23
C MET A 649 4.88 11.03 14.20
N THR A 650 5.48 12.21 14.11
CA THR A 650 4.78 13.51 14.09
C THR A 650 4.51 14.04 12.67
N LEU A 651 4.68 13.21 11.64
CA LEU A 651 4.22 13.54 10.29
C LEU A 651 2.74 13.95 10.35
N ARG A 652 2.40 15.00 9.62
CA ARG A 652 1.03 15.52 9.65
C ARG A 652 0.04 14.49 9.11
N GLY A 653 -0.82 13.98 9.97
CA GLY A 653 -1.93 13.12 9.58
C GLY A 653 -3.00 13.84 8.75
N PRO A 654 -3.96 13.13 8.16
CA PRO A 654 -5.07 13.76 7.46
C PRO A 654 -5.93 14.57 8.43
N LEU A 655 -6.30 15.78 8.01
CA LEU A 655 -7.24 16.60 8.78
C LEU A 655 -8.64 15.98 8.72
N LYS A 656 -9.28 15.85 9.86
CA LYS A 656 -10.61 15.23 9.99
C LYS A 656 -11.62 16.23 10.55
N ASN A 657 -12.86 16.12 10.09
CA ASN A 657 -14.03 16.72 10.70
C ASN A 657 -14.95 15.57 11.14
N GLY A 658 -14.97 15.28 12.45
CA GLY A 658 -15.55 14.05 12.97
C GLY A 658 -14.81 12.81 12.43
N SER A 659 -15.54 11.88 11.83
CA SER A 659 -14.97 10.68 11.18
C SER A 659 -14.45 10.94 9.75
N ASN A 660 -14.83 12.07 9.12
CA ASN A 660 -14.55 12.33 7.71
C ASN A 660 -13.22 13.05 7.50
N ILE A 661 -12.40 12.54 6.59
CA ILE A 661 -11.18 13.20 6.16
C ILE A 661 -11.54 14.39 5.28
N VAL A 662 -11.03 15.59 5.60
CA VAL A 662 -11.30 16.83 4.86
C VAL A 662 -10.08 17.40 4.14
N ALA A 663 -8.85 17.09 4.61
CA ALA A 663 -7.62 17.47 3.94
C ALA A 663 -6.56 16.37 4.02
N PRO A 664 -5.65 16.30 3.02
CA PRO A 664 -4.62 15.26 2.98
C PRO A 664 -3.59 15.45 4.10
N GLY A 665 -3.06 14.35 4.59
CA GLY A 665 -1.87 14.29 5.42
C GLY A 665 -0.59 14.14 4.59
N ASP A 666 0.55 14.15 5.27
CA ASP A 666 1.85 13.92 4.68
C ASP A 666 2.15 12.42 4.60
N MET A 667 3.04 12.04 3.70
CA MET A 667 3.52 10.67 3.56
C MET A 667 4.92 10.66 2.96
N LEU A 668 5.62 9.56 3.17
CA LEU A 668 6.94 9.32 2.62
C LEU A 668 6.85 8.25 1.53
N VAL A 669 7.54 8.47 0.42
CA VAL A 669 7.59 7.49 -0.68
C VAL A 669 9.04 7.19 -1.02
N PHE A 670 9.36 5.91 -1.10
CA PHE A 670 10.69 5.38 -1.38
C PHE A 670 10.63 4.58 -2.68
N ALA A 671 11.50 4.93 -3.61
CA ALA A 671 11.79 4.13 -4.80
C ALA A 671 13.22 3.63 -4.69
N ALA A 672 13.45 2.34 -4.91
CA ALA A 672 14.79 1.76 -4.80
C ALA A 672 15.76 2.44 -5.76
N GLY A 673 16.93 2.85 -5.26
CA GLY A 673 17.96 3.56 -6.02
C GLY A 673 17.76 5.08 -6.14
N PHE A 674 16.71 5.66 -5.56
CA PHE A 674 16.42 7.09 -5.61
C PHE A 674 16.29 7.70 -4.22
N HIS A 675 16.40 9.02 -4.15
CA HIS A 675 16.18 9.76 -2.90
C HIS A 675 14.72 9.68 -2.46
N PRO A 676 14.44 9.65 -1.14
CA PRO A 676 13.09 9.58 -0.61
C PRO A 676 12.28 10.84 -0.96
N ILE A 677 11.02 10.66 -1.27
CA ILE A 677 10.08 11.73 -1.59
C ILE A 677 9.28 12.07 -0.34
N TYR A 678 9.29 13.34 0.05
CA TYR A 678 8.31 13.89 0.99
C TYR A 678 7.06 14.30 0.20
N GLY A 679 5.99 13.55 0.36
CA GLY A 679 4.78 13.70 -0.43
C GLY A 679 3.55 13.94 0.44
N GLN A 680 2.40 13.99 -0.22
CA GLN A 680 1.08 14.06 0.40
C GLN A 680 0.18 12.91 -0.04
N GLN A 681 -0.80 12.61 0.79
CA GLN A 681 -1.87 11.68 0.47
C GLN A 681 -2.72 12.23 -0.69
N LEU A 682 -3.18 11.34 -1.54
CA LEU A 682 -4.28 11.64 -2.44
C LEU A 682 -5.60 11.51 -1.67
N LEU A 683 -6.64 12.18 -2.16
CA LEU A 683 -8.01 12.00 -1.67
C LEU A 683 -8.93 11.91 -2.88
N TYR A 684 -9.49 10.71 -3.15
CA TYR A 684 -10.31 10.49 -4.36
C TYR A 684 -11.49 11.46 -4.47
N PHE A 685 -12.13 11.76 -3.36
CA PHE A 685 -13.30 12.65 -3.30
C PHE A 685 -12.97 14.14 -3.49
N LYS A 686 -11.68 14.53 -3.52
CA LYS A 686 -11.24 15.88 -3.90
C LYS A 686 -11.03 16.02 -5.41
N ASN A 687 -11.03 14.92 -6.14
CA ASN A 687 -11.03 14.90 -7.59
C ASN A 687 -12.46 14.64 -8.07
N PRO A 688 -13.14 15.62 -8.69
CA PRO A 688 -14.55 15.48 -9.12
C PRO A 688 -14.75 14.27 -10.03
N GLU A 689 -13.79 13.98 -10.90
CA GLU A 689 -13.85 12.86 -11.82
C GLU A 689 -13.80 11.51 -11.12
N TRP A 690 -12.94 11.37 -10.11
CA TRP A 690 -12.86 10.13 -9.32
C TRP A 690 -14.10 9.94 -8.44
N LEU A 691 -14.66 11.06 -7.95
CA LEU A 691 -15.91 11.03 -7.18
C LEU A 691 -17.09 10.59 -8.07
N ASP A 692 -17.20 11.14 -9.28
CA ASP A 692 -18.21 10.74 -10.25
C ASP A 692 -18.11 9.25 -10.61
N ARG A 693 -16.90 8.74 -10.78
CA ARG A 693 -16.66 7.30 -11.02
C ARG A 693 -17.06 6.45 -9.83
N ALA A 694 -16.73 6.88 -8.61
CA ALA A 694 -17.09 6.18 -7.39
C ALA A 694 -18.60 6.17 -7.11
N SER A 695 -19.37 7.12 -7.70
CA SER A 695 -20.82 7.20 -7.57
C SER A 695 -21.58 6.26 -8.52
N ILE A 696 -20.90 5.62 -9.48
CA ILE A 696 -21.53 4.66 -10.39
C ILE A 696 -21.91 3.40 -9.60
N ARG A 697 -23.23 3.09 -9.59
CA ARG A 697 -23.74 1.94 -8.85
C ARG A 697 -23.08 0.64 -9.30
N TRP A 698 -22.72 -0.20 -8.36
CA TRP A 698 -22.15 -1.53 -8.58
C TRP A 698 -23.19 -2.47 -9.22
N PRO A 699 -22.77 -3.52 -9.95
CA PRO A 699 -23.69 -4.51 -10.53
C PRO A 699 -24.39 -5.30 -9.42
N GLU A 700 -25.67 -5.59 -9.60
CA GLU A 700 -26.49 -6.36 -8.65
C GLU A 700 -26.08 -7.82 -8.55
N LYS A 701 -25.49 -8.37 -9.63
CA LYS A 701 -24.98 -9.74 -9.67
C LYS A 701 -23.59 -9.78 -10.26
N SER A 702 -22.80 -10.72 -9.78
CA SER A 702 -21.52 -11.07 -10.38
C SER A 702 -21.69 -11.61 -11.81
N ASP A 703 -20.65 -11.44 -12.61
CA ASP A 703 -20.60 -12.06 -13.95
C ASP A 703 -20.29 -13.56 -13.83
N GLU A 704 -20.67 -14.31 -14.87
CA GLU A 704 -20.21 -15.67 -15.11
C GLU A 704 -19.18 -15.64 -16.24
N MET A 705 -18.09 -16.39 -16.09
CA MET A 705 -17.07 -16.50 -17.13
C MET A 705 -17.39 -17.63 -18.10
N PRO A 706 -16.97 -17.54 -19.39
CA PRO A 706 -17.24 -18.59 -20.38
C PRO A 706 -16.65 -19.97 -20.04
N GLY A 707 -15.57 -20.00 -19.25
CA GLY A 707 -14.89 -21.22 -18.79
C GLY A 707 -15.46 -21.84 -17.50
N ALA A 708 -16.56 -21.26 -16.95
CA ALA A 708 -17.20 -21.77 -15.75
C ALA A 708 -17.57 -23.26 -15.88
N ARG A 709 -17.23 -24.09 -14.90
CA ARG A 709 -17.66 -25.48 -14.84
C ARG A 709 -19.10 -25.51 -14.37
N LYS A 710 -20.00 -25.71 -15.34
CA LYS A 710 -21.46 -25.84 -15.11
C LYS A 710 -21.93 -27.29 -14.96
N ASP A 711 -21.02 -28.25 -15.12
CA ASP A 711 -21.35 -29.69 -15.21
C ASP A 711 -22.04 -30.21 -13.94
N TYR A 712 -21.72 -29.65 -12.80
CA TYR A 712 -22.36 -30.00 -11.53
C TYR A 712 -23.77 -29.42 -11.39
N ARG A 713 -24.05 -28.26 -12.00
CA ARG A 713 -25.40 -27.68 -12.01
C ARG A 713 -26.40 -28.60 -12.69
N ALA A 714 -25.99 -29.31 -13.74
CA ALA A 714 -26.85 -30.25 -14.44
C ALA A 714 -27.20 -31.46 -13.55
N VAL A 715 -26.24 -31.94 -12.76
CA VAL A 715 -26.42 -33.10 -11.85
C VAL A 715 -27.21 -32.70 -10.60
N LEU A 716 -26.91 -31.56 -10.00
CA LEU A 716 -27.59 -31.06 -8.80
C LEU A 716 -28.93 -30.41 -9.12
N GLY A 717 -29.10 -29.77 -10.29
CA GLY A 717 -30.36 -29.18 -10.75
C GLY A 717 -31.42 -30.19 -11.13
N ALA A 718 -31.02 -31.39 -11.57
CA ALA A 718 -31.95 -32.51 -11.81
C ALA A 718 -32.52 -33.12 -10.52
N SER A 719 -31.82 -32.92 -9.38
CA SER A 719 -32.24 -33.38 -8.06
C SER A 719 -32.81 -32.28 -7.15
N GLY A 720 -33.06 -31.07 -7.67
CA GLY A 720 -33.71 -30.01 -6.91
C GLY A 720 -32.83 -29.29 -5.86
N GLY A 721 -31.51 -29.37 -5.97
CA GLY A 721 -30.56 -28.49 -5.28
C GLY A 721 -30.44 -28.60 -3.75
N VAL A 722 -31.33 -29.30 -3.11
CA VAL A 722 -31.25 -29.73 -1.69
C VAL A 722 -31.32 -31.21 -1.72
N LEU A 723 -30.25 -31.93 -1.39
CA LEU A 723 -30.41 -33.31 -0.93
C LEU A 723 -31.46 -33.23 0.18
N PRO A 724 -32.64 -33.88 0.04
CA PRO A 724 -33.60 -33.87 1.12
C PRO A 724 -32.84 -34.30 2.37
N ALA A 725 -32.96 -33.50 3.42
CA ALA A 725 -32.50 -33.93 4.72
C ALA A 725 -33.03 -35.36 4.89
N PRO A 726 -32.17 -36.35 5.20
CA PRO A 726 -32.61 -37.69 5.37
C PRO A 726 -33.82 -37.62 6.29
N GLU A 727 -35.01 -38.07 5.83
CA GLU A 727 -36.16 -38.23 6.70
C GLU A 727 -35.66 -39.08 7.85
N ILE A 728 -35.43 -38.50 8.98
CA ILE A 728 -35.21 -39.23 10.21
C ILE A 728 -36.57 -39.83 10.46
N LYS A 729 -36.78 -41.07 9.95
CA LYS A 729 -37.88 -41.90 10.43
C LYS A 729 -37.71 -41.93 11.93
N LYS A 730 -38.55 -41.18 12.65
CA LYS A 730 -38.72 -41.36 14.05
C LYS A 730 -38.96 -42.86 14.23
N PRO A 731 -38.19 -43.55 15.13
CA PRO A 731 -38.50 -44.94 15.45
C PRO A 731 -39.96 -44.97 15.84
N GLU A 732 -40.78 -45.77 15.16
CA GLU A 732 -42.16 -46.07 15.57
C GLU A 732 -42.09 -46.50 17.01
N ALA A 733 -42.73 -45.73 17.87
CA ALA A 733 -42.83 -46.06 19.28
C ALA A 733 -43.59 -47.41 19.37
N GLU A 734 -42.87 -48.50 19.66
CA GLU A 734 -43.49 -49.74 20.06
C GLU A 734 -44.37 -49.45 21.28
N PRO A 735 -45.61 -50.00 21.28
CA PRO A 735 -46.47 -49.85 22.44
C PRO A 735 -45.85 -50.53 23.66
N PRO A 736 -46.00 -49.98 24.86
CA PRO A 736 -45.38 -50.49 26.05
C PRO A 736 -45.87 -51.89 26.36
N LYS A 737 -45.03 -52.91 26.27
CA LYS A 737 -45.23 -54.21 26.88
C LYS A 737 -45.12 -54.03 28.39
N ALA A 738 -46.22 -54.25 29.09
CA ALA A 738 -46.30 -54.44 30.53
C ALA A 738 -45.39 -55.58 30.92
N THR A 739 -44.32 -55.31 31.71
CA THR A 739 -43.58 -56.29 32.42
C THR A 739 -43.59 -55.93 33.89
N GLN A 740 -44.00 -56.91 34.67
CA GLN A 740 -44.06 -56.92 36.13
C GLN A 740 -42.68 -56.69 36.73
N GLY A 741 -42.72 -56.11 37.96
CA GLY A 741 -41.58 -55.61 38.70
C GLY A 741 -40.50 -56.68 39.00
N ASP A 742 -39.35 -56.18 39.16
CA ASP A 742 -38.34 -56.73 40.05
C ASP A 742 -37.45 -55.59 40.57
N ALA A 743 -37.10 -55.78 41.82
CA ALA A 743 -36.52 -55.00 42.86
C ALA A 743 -35.36 -54.08 42.47
N GLU A 744 -35.37 -52.85 43.01
CA GLU A 744 -34.24 -51.89 43.08
C GLU A 744 -33.15 -52.55 43.97
N GLU A 745 -31.97 -52.79 43.42
CA GLU A 745 -30.73 -52.96 44.16
C GLU A 745 -30.21 -51.59 44.62
N PRO A 746 -29.80 -51.48 45.87
CA PRO A 746 -29.34 -50.24 46.47
C PRO A 746 -27.95 -49.90 45.92
N VAL A 747 -27.80 -48.70 45.31
CA VAL A 747 -26.52 -48.12 44.88
C VAL A 747 -25.60 -48.01 46.10
N SER A 748 -24.41 -48.60 45.98
CA SER A 748 -23.45 -48.71 47.10
C SER A 748 -23.01 -47.30 47.58
N GLU A 749 -22.76 -47.22 48.90
CA GLU A 749 -22.30 -45.98 49.56
C GLU A 749 -20.96 -45.46 49.01
N GLU A 750 -20.16 -46.28 48.35
CA GLU A 750 -18.92 -45.89 47.69
C GLU A 750 -19.16 -45.06 46.40
N ALA A 751 -20.23 -45.30 45.64
CA ALA A 751 -20.59 -44.55 44.46
C ALA A 751 -21.12 -43.15 44.84
N LYS A 752 -21.78 -42.99 45.98
CA LYS A 752 -22.21 -41.70 46.52
C LYS A 752 -21.04 -40.88 47.07
N ALA A 753 -20.04 -41.51 47.65
CA ALA A 753 -18.84 -40.83 48.14
C ALA A 753 -17.95 -40.34 46.99
N ALA A 754 -17.85 -41.08 45.88
CA ALA A 754 -17.10 -40.65 44.68
C ALA A 754 -17.73 -39.44 43.99
N LEU A 755 -19.08 -39.36 43.96
CA LEU A 755 -19.78 -38.21 43.37
C LEU A 755 -19.67 -36.95 44.25
N ALA A 756 -19.65 -37.12 45.59
CA ALA A 756 -19.47 -36.01 46.54
C ALA A 756 -18.02 -35.45 46.51
N ALA A 757 -17.02 -36.30 46.29
CA ALA A 757 -15.62 -35.89 46.19
C ALA A 757 -15.38 -35.09 44.91
N THR A 758 -16.04 -35.41 43.77
CA THR A 758 -15.91 -34.69 42.50
C THR A 758 -16.60 -33.34 42.51
N LEU A 759 -17.65 -33.15 43.32
CA LEU A 759 -18.33 -31.85 43.49
C LEU A 759 -17.61 -30.93 44.48
N GLY A 760 -16.83 -31.48 45.44
CA GLY A 760 -16.08 -30.71 46.43
C GLY A 760 -14.83 -30.00 45.86
N ASP A 761 -14.24 -30.51 44.80
CA ASP A 761 -13.06 -29.92 44.18
C ASP A 761 -13.41 -28.78 43.16
N ALA A 762 -14.65 -28.70 42.70
CA ALA A 762 -15.11 -27.62 41.84
C ALA A 762 -15.38 -26.32 42.61
N GLU A 763 -15.69 -26.39 43.93
CA GLU A 763 -15.91 -25.20 44.77
C GLU A 763 -14.63 -24.52 45.29
N LYS A 764 -13.49 -25.19 45.23
CA LYS A 764 -12.19 -24.64 45.69
C LYS A 764 -11.44 -23.82 44.65
N LEU A 765 -11.93 -23.73 43.43
CA LEU A 765 -11.31 -22.97 42.34
C LEU A 765 -11.95 -21.58 42.05
N VAL A 766 -12.98 -21.19 42.83
CA VAL A 766 -13.57 -19.86 42.74
C VAL A 766 -13.19 -19.08 44.00
N GLY A 767 -12.01 -18.47 43.96
CA GLY A 767 -11.54 -17.57 45.01
C GLY A 767 -12.25 -16.24 44.96
N ASP A 768 -12.70 -15.79 46.14
CA ASP A 768 -13.31 -14.53 46.48
C ASP A 768 -12.65 -13.30 45.84
N LYS A 769 -13.42 -12.52 45.10
CA LYS A 769 -13.20 -11.07 44.95
C LYS A 769 -14.53 -10.33 45.11
N PRO A 770 -14.54 -9.18 45.84
CA PRO A 770 -15.77 -8.52 46.26
C PRO A 770 -16.46 -7.79 45.08
N ARG A 771 -17.79 -7.91 45.07
CA ARG A 771 -18.69 -7.19 44.16
C ARG A 771 -18.65 -5.68 44.46
N GLY A 772 -18.11 -4.90 43.51
CA GLY A 772 -18.40 -3.44 43.43
C GLY A 772 -19.67 -3.22 42.60
N GLU A 773 -20.63 -2.55 43.20
CA GLU A 773 -21.84 -2.10 42.50
C GLU A 773 -21.47 -1.03 41.45
N GLY A 774 -21.53 -1.37 40.17
CA GLY A 774 -21.44 -0.46 39.05
C GLY A 774 -22.80 -0.35 38.36
N LYS A 775 -23.47 0.81 38.50
CA LYS A 775 -24.67 1.17 37.73
C LYS A 775 -24.34 1.13 36.24
N TYR A 776 -25.02 0.30 35.51
CA TYR A 776 -25.02 0.33 34.04
C TYR A 776 -25.93 1.48 33.58
N ASP A 777 -25.31 2.45 32.90
CA ASP A 777 -26.00 3.50 32.18
C ASP A 777 -26.44 2.96 30.80
N THR A 778 -27.77 2.95 30.57
CA THR A 778 -28.38 2.39 29.36
C THR A 778 -28.48 3.39 28.21
N SER A 779 -27.77 4.53 28.26
CA SER A 779 -27.93 5.63 27.28
C SER A 779 -27.14 5.45 25.97
N GLU A 780 -26.33 4.41 25.82
CA GLU A 780 -25.52 4.19 24.58
C GLU A 780 -26.18 3.27 23.52
N ARG A 781 -27.33 2.70 23.76
CA ARG A 781 -28.01 1.82 22.79
C ARG A 781 -28.83 2.52 21.70
N ASP A 782 -29.10 3.78 21.83
CA ASP A 782 -29.95 4.54 20.88
C ASP A 782 -29.15 5.36 19.84
N ALA A 783 -27.82 5.48 19.97
CA ALA A 783 -27.01 6.28 19.07
C ALA A 783 -26.62 5.58 17.74
N THR A 784 -26.85 4.26 17.61
CA THR A 784 -26.47 3.50 16.41
C THR A 784 -27.61 3.27 15.40
N ARG A 785 -28.83 3.69 15.72
CA ARG A 785 -29.99 3.58 14.80
C ARG A 785 -30.32 4.85 14.02
N GLY A 786 -29.66 5.97 14.29
CA GLY A 786 -29.94 7.28 13.73
C GLY A 786 -29.18 7.74 12.50
N SER A 787 -28.20 6.98 11.97
CA SER A 787 -27.30 7.53 10.94
C SER A 787 -27.50 6.99 9.51
N ILE A 788 -28.54 6.24 9.22
CA ILE A 788 -28.84 5.74 7.85
C ILE A 788 -30.05 6.45 7.19
N GLY A 789 -30.76 7.29 7.93
CA GLY A 789 -31.99 7.97 7.46
C GLY A 789 -31.85 9.39 6.91
N GLY A 790 -30.62 9.91 6.72
CA GLY A 790 -30.39 11.32 6.42
C GLY A 790 -29.83 11.66 5.05
N LEU A 791 -30.13 10.91 3.99
CA LEU A 791 -29.63 11.19 2.63
C LEU A 791 -30.70 11.01 1.54
N MET A 792 -31.93 11.40 1.84
CA MET A 792 -32.91 11.76 0.78
C MET A 792 -33.53 13.09 1.17
N GLY A 793 -33.12 14.12 0.42
CA GLY A 793 -33.61 15.44 0.54
C GLY A 793 -35.09 15.50 0.14
N ASP A 794 -35.87 16.29 0.89
CA ASP A 794 -37.16 16.76 0.50
C ASP A 794 -36.98 18.20 0.03
N ASP A 795 -37.09 18.40 -1.28
CA ASP A 795 -37.25 19.71 -1.89
C ASP A 795 -38.76 20.04 -1.85
N GLY A 796 -39.12 21.02 -1.06
CA GLY A 796 -40.48 21.50 -0.98
C GLY A 796 -40.58 22.89 -0.36
N ASP A 797 -40.65 23.86 -1.24
CA ASP A 797 -41.32 25.19 -1.14
C ASP A 797 -41.32 25.97 0.21
N GLY A 798 -40.71 27.18 0.14
CA GLY A 798 -40.95 28.29 1.04
C GLY A 798 -39.87 29.35 0.93
#